data_f78383d1710476f0e57bea1d4276f78f
#
_entry.id   f78383d1710476f0e57bea1d4276f78f
#
_cell.length_a   1.000
_cell.length_b   1.000
_cell.length_c   1.000
_cell.angle_alpha   90.00
_cell.angle_beta   90.00
_cell.angle_gamma   90.00
#
_symmetry.space_group_name_H-M   'P 1'
#
loop_
_entity.id
_entity.type
_entity.pdbx_description
1 polymer ?
#
loop_
_entity_poly.entity_id
_entity_poly.type
_entity_poly.pdbx_seq_one_letter_code
_entity_poly.pdbx_strand_id
1 'polypeptide(L)'
;VINSRQNRSRGSEPRLPATRCDDLSMNKNQPKPPEEPQAESALKEAAVEGLKSAFMRNRKFSLAKDLYTATDYDNFQSMAMTVRDRLIEKWMLTQQRYHDENCKRVYYLSLEFLPGRLLANNILNLDLEEESRKAMEDLGLSLEDLSEQEIDPGLGNGGLGRLAACFLDSMATIGIPATGYGIRYDYGIFNQKIVDGFQVELPDEWLSLGNPWEFERPEFTLKVQFYGKTMKREDAGGKFRVDWVDTNDVLAMAYDTPIPGYGNEVVNNLRLWSARSTAEFDLEYFNDGDYIRACENKIISENISRVLYPSDSVYKGLELRLKQEYFFTAASIQDIIRRFKMHNEDFRLFPDKVAVQLNDTHPAIAIVELMRILIDVEELDWPAAWDITERTFAYTNHTIMPEALESWPVSLFEKLLPRHLELIYEIDRRFTREVAGHYPHDHDRARRMSLLEETPEKRIRMSHLSIVGSHSVNGVSRLHTELLKTTLFKDFFEFYPSKFNSKTNGITQRRWLKKANPRLSELITDTIGPGWPGDLREIKKLIPFAADSSFRKKWSAVKKDNKRQFAGYVKDKTGIVIDPCSIFDVQVKRVHEYKRQALFALYLISQYMKIKDDPKKDIVPRTAIVAGKAAPGYAMAKLIIKFINSIAGVINKDPGMKDKLKVVFMENYRVSLAEKIFPASDLSEQISTAGREASGTG
;
A
#
# COMPACT_ATOMS: atom_id res chain seq x y z
N VAL A 1 25.74 -44.83 7.50
CA VAL A 1 26.34 -46.03 8.09
C VAL A 1 26.17 -45.93 9.58
N ILE A 2 25.58 -47.03 10.09
CA ILE A 2 25.46 -47.55 11.48
C ILE A 2 24.23 -47.11 12.28
N ASN A 3 23.31 -48.12 12.33
CA ASN A 3 22.27 -48.37 13.33
C ASN A 3 22.83 -48.59 14.74
N SER A 4 22.07 -48.25 15.76
CA SER A 4 21.76 -49.21 16.84
C SER A 4 20.52 -48.77 17.64
N ARG A 5 19.49 -49.63 17.61
CA ARG A 5 18.37 -49.72 18.59
C ARG A 5 18.90 -50.17 19.93
N GLN A 6 18.36 -49.67 21.03
CA GLN A 6 18.08 -50.51 22.20
C GLN A 6 16.90 -49.98 23.03
N ASN A 7 15.94 -50.86 23.21
CA ASN A 7 14.84 -50.86 24.20
C ASN A 7 15.37 -50.90 25.63
N ARG A 8 14.67 -50.24 26.58
CA ARG A 8 14.39 -50.73 27.94
C ARG A 8 13.33 -49.86 28.64
N SER A 9 12.17 -50.45 28.82
CA SER A 9 11.54 -50.96 30.07
C SER A 9 11.12 -49.92 31.12
N ARG A 10 9.79 -49.98 31.39
CA ARG A 10 9.03 -49.32 32.46
C ARG A 10 9.66 -49.54 33.84
N GLY A 11 9.72 -48.44 34.65
CA GLY A 11 10.01 -48.48 36.07
C GLY A 11 9.07 -47.53 36.81
N SER A 12 8.44 -48.05 37.82
CA SER A 12 7.41 -47.52 38.71
C SER A 12 7.85 -46.30 39.52
N GLU A 13 6.93 -45.34 39.67
CA GLU A 13 7.02 -44.21 40.61
C GLU A 13 7.04 -44.67 42.08
N PRO A 14 7.77 -44.02 42.98
CA PRO A 14 7.48 -44.01 44.40
C PRO A 14 6.79 -42.68 44.81
N ARG A 15 5.62 -42.82 45.45
CA ARG A 15 4.91 -41.75 46.18
C ARG A 15 5.72 -41.30 47.40
N LEU A 16 5.97 -40.01 47.55
CA LEU A 16 6.46 -39.38 48.78
C LEU A 16 5.29 -38.87 49.64
N PRO A 17 5.42 -38.94 50.98
CA PRO A 17 4.30 -38.69 51.91
C PRO A 17 4.08 -37.16 52.13
N ALA A 18 2.80 -36.84 52.39
CA ALA A 18 2.36 -35.48 52.76
C ALA A 18 2.92 -35.09 54.15
N THR A 19 3.75 -34.08 54.19
CA THR A 19 4.13 -33.36 55.43
C THR A 19 3.29 -32.11 55.58
N ARG A 20 2.60 -32.03 56.73
CA ARG A 20 1.91 -30.84 57.23
C ARG A 20 2.92 -29.68 57.39
N CYS A 21 2.63 -28.54 56.80
CA CYS A 21 3.24 -27.25 57.15
C CYS A 21 2.43 -26.62 58.26
N ASP A 22 2.97 -26.64 59.46
CA ASP A 22 2.62 -25.68 60.51
C ASP A 22 3.85 -24.81 60.81
N ASP A 23 3.61 -23.49 60.92
CA ASP A 23 4.48 -22.44 61.45
C ASP A 23 5.78 -22.09 60.70
N LEU A 24 5.63 -21.14 59.79
CA LEU A 24 6.69 -20.18 59.49
C LEU A 24 6.21 -18.75 59.78
N SER A 25 6.71 -18.20 60.86
CA SER A 25 6.53 -16.83 61.27
C SER A 25 6.94 -15.87 60.13
N MET A 26 6.00 -15.04 59.66
CA MET A 26 6.22 -13.99 58.69
C MET A 26 7.25 -12.98 59.20
N ASN A 27 8.37 -12.87 58.46
CA ASN A 27 9.34 -11.83 58.67
C ASN A 27 8.72 -10.47 58.22
N LYS A 28 8.50 -9.58 59.17
CA LYS A 28 7.81 -8.25 58.98
C LYS A 28 8.61 -7.21 58.20
N ASN A 29 9.67 -7.57 57.47
CA ASN A 29 10.53 -6.64 56.75
C ASN A 29 10.64 -6.95 55.24
N GLN A 30 9.56 -7.38 54.59
CA GLN A 30 9.47 -7.27 53.14
C GLN A 30 8.89 -5.89 52.80
N PRO A 31 9.50 -5.12 51.89
CA PRO A 31 8.91 -3.90 51.40
C PRO A 31 7.55 -4.21 50.79
N LYS A 32 6.52 -3.43 51.18
CA LYS A 32 5.22 -3.50 50.52
C LYS A 32 5.39 -3.39 49.01
N PRO A 33 4.68 -4.18 48.20
CA PRO A 33 4.64 -3.90 46.77
C PRO A 33 4.18 -2.46 46.56
N PRO A 34 4.80 -1.71 45.62
CA PRO A 34 4.40 -0.32 45.35
C PRO A 34 2.91 -0.27 45.02
N GLU A 35 2.22 0.77 45.45
CA GLU A 35 0.82 1.01 45.07
C GLU A 35 0.73 1.09 43.57
N GLU A 36 -0.35 0.54 42.94
CA GLU A 36 -0.52 0.42 41.47
C GLU A 36 -0.10 1.67 40.66
N PRO A 37 -0.42 2.93 41.08
CA PRO A 37 0.04 4.13 40.38
C PRO A 37 1.56 4.36 40.42
N GLN A 38 2.25 3.95 41.50
CA GLN A 38 3.71 4.08 41.62
C GLN A 38 4.46 3.04 40.78
N ALA A 39 3.89 1.85 40.64
CA ALA A 39 4.44 0.80 39.78
C ALA A 39 4.33 1.16 38.30
N GLU A 40 3.21 1.75 37.89
CA GLU A 40 3.01 2.24 36.52
C GLU A 40 3.94 3.39 36.14
N SER A 41 4.12 4.38 37.06
CA SER A 41 5.07 5.47 36.87
C SER A 41 6.51 4.97 36.72
N ALA A 42 6.93 4.03 37.57
CA ALA A 42 8.28 3.45 37.51
C ALA A 42 8.51 2.66 36.20
N LEU A 43 7.49 1.95 35.68
CA LEU A 43 7.57 1.25 34.39
C LEU A 43 7.68 2.23 33.22
N LYS A 44 6.94 3.35 33.23
CA LYS A 44 7.04 4.40 32.22
C LYS A 44 8.42 5.08 32.24
N GLU A 45 8.94 5.40 33.40
CA GLU A 45 10.30 5.95 33.53
C GLU A 45 11.37 4.98 33.01
N ALA A 46 11.26 3.70 33.32
CA ALA A 46 12.17 2.66 32.81
C ALA A 46 12.06 2.54 31.26
N ALA A 47 10.86 2.68 30.68
CA ALA A 47 10.66 2.68 29.25
C ALA A 47 11.30 3.90 28.58
N VAL A 48 11.19 5.10 29.17
CA VAL A 48 11.86 6.33 28.68
C VAL A 48 13.38 6.16 28.69
N GLU A 49 13.97 5.70 29.80
CA GLU A 49 15.42 5.47 29.90
C GLU A 49 15.90 4.37 28.92
N GLY A 50 15.08 3.33 28.70
CA GLY A 50 15.34 2.29 27.71
C GLY A 50 15.36 2.85 26.28
N LEU A 51 14.44 3.76 25.93
CA LEU A 51 14.42 4.44 24.62
C LEU A 51 15.62 5.38 24.46
N LYS A 52 15.97 6.18 25.45
CA LYS A 52 17.15 7.06 25.42
C LYS A 52 18.44 6.27 25.24
N SER A 53 18.61 5.20 25.99
CA SER A 53 19.78 4.32 25.90
C SER A 53 19.88 3.67 24.52
N ALA A 54 18.80 3.15 23.98
CA ALA A 54 18.76 2.55 22.64
C ALA A 54 19.03 3.60 21.54
N PHE A 55 18.47 4.81 21.65
CA PHE A 55 18.73 5.92 20.75
C PHE A 55 20.22 6.28 20.72
N MET A 56 20.83 6.49 21.89
CA MET A 56 22.26 6.82 21.97
C MET A 56 23.15 5.69 21.46
N ARG A 57 22.78 4.42 21.75
CA ARG A 57 23.46 3.23 21.24
C ARG A 57 23.41 3.18 19.71
N ASN A 58 22.23 3.35 19.11
CA ASN A 58 22.07 3.32 17.66
C ASN A 58 22.81 4.47 16.99
N ARG A 59 22.77 5.70 17.53
CA ARG A 59 23.55 6.82 17.02
C ARG A 59 25.05 6.52 17.03
N LYS A 60 25.56 6.00 18.15
CA LYS A 60 26.99 5.77 18.32
C LYS A 60 27.51 4.56 17.55
N PHE A 61 26.82 3.42 17.63
CA PHE A 61 27.35 2.15 17.12
C PHE A 61 26.79 1.75 15.75
N SER A 62 25.53 2.09 15.45
CA SER A 62 24.94 1.77 14.14
C SER A 62 25.26 2.84 13.09
N LEU A 63 25.30 4.12 13.49
CA LEU A 63 25.57 5.25 12.57
C LEU A 63 26.98 5.82 12.70
N ALA A 64 27.77 5.40 13.70
CA ALA A 64 29.13 5.92 13.99
C ALA A 64 29.13 7.46 14.14
N LYS A 65 28.13 8.03 14.85
CA LYS A 65 27.96 9.47 15.07
C LYS A 65 28.02 9.82 16.56
N ASP A 66 28.64 10.95 16.86
CA ASP A 66 28.61 11.57 18.18
C ASP A 66 27.63 12.76 18.25
N LEU A 67 27.66 13.51 19.35
CA LEU A 67 26.85 14.70 19.55
C LEU A 67 27.17 15.86 18.59
N TYR A 68 28.41 15.91 18.09
CA TYR A 68 28.92 17.03 17.29
C TYR A 68 28.77 16.77 15.77
N THR A 69 28.81 15.49 15.37
CA THR A 69 28.78 15.08 13.97
C THR A 69 27.42 14.59 13.50
N ALA A 70 26.47 14.33 14.43
CA ALA A 70 25.13 13.90 14.08
C ALA A 70 24.31 15.05 13.47
N THR A 71 23.76 14.80 12.30
CA THR A 71 22.76 15.67 11.66
C THR A 71 21.35 15.38 12.18
N ASP A 72 20.37 16.22 11.85
CA ASP A 72 18.96 15.96 12.17
C ASP A 72 18.47 14.65 11.55
N TYR A 73 18.96 14.33 10.35
CA TYR A 73 18.64 13.05 9.70
C TYR A 73 19.28 11.84 10.42
N ASP A 74 20.52 11.96 10.93
CA ASP A 74 21.14 10.90 11.74
C ASP A 74 20.37 10.68 13.06
N ASN A 75 19.84 11.75 13.65
CA ASN A 75 18.99 11.65 14.82
C ASN A 75 17.64 10.99 14.49
N PHE A 76 17.02 11.32 13.34
CA PHE A 76 15.86 10.61 12.83
C PHE A 76 16.15 9.12 12.65
N GLN A 77 17.25 8.76 11.97
CA GLN A 77 17.63 7.36 11.77
C GLN A 77 17.85 6.63 13.10
N SER A 78 18.48 7.28 14.08
CA SER A 78 18.68 6.70 15.41
C SER A 78 17.37 6.38 16.10
N MET A 79 16.38 7.31 16.03
CA MET A 79 15.06 7.10 16.59
C MET A 79 14.29 6.02 15.83
N ALA A 80 14.34 6.03 14.49
CA ALA A 80 13.73 5.01 13.66
C ALA A 80 14.25 3.60 13.96
N MET A 81 15.59 3.44 14.11
CA MET A 81 16.21 2.18 14.51
C MET A 81 15.77 1.76 15.92
N THR A 82 15.64 2.70 16.86
CA THR A 82 15.18 2.43 18.22
C THR A 82 13.75 1.89 18.26
N VAL A 83 12.86 2.49 17.47
CA VAL A 83 11.47 2.01 17.31
C VAL A 83 11.44 0.67 16.56
N ARG A 84 12.27 0.54 15.53
CA ARG A 84 12.41 -0.70 14.75
C ARG A 84 12.84 -1.89 15.60
N ASP A 85 13.75 -1.71 16.54
CA ASP A 85 14.21 -2.77 17.46
C ASP A 85 13.01 -3.36 18.23
N ARG A 86 12.05 -2.53 18.68
CA ARG A 86 10.82 -2.97 19.33
C ARG A 86 9.87 -3.70 18.36
N LEU A 87 9.81 -3.23 17.12
CA LEU A 87 9.02 -3.91 16.08
C LEU A 87 9.56 -5.29 15.76
N ILE A 88 10.88 -5.46 15.65
CA ILE A 88 11.52 -6.73 15.31
C ILE A 88 11.19 -7.80 16.34
N GLU A 89 11.23 -7.47 17.63
CA GLU A 89 10.90 -8.41 18.69
C GLU A 89 9.48 -8.99 18.52
N LYS A 90 8.48 -8.10 18.38
CA LYS A 90 7.09 -8.49 18.14
C LYS A 90 6.91 -9.20 16.79
N TRP A 91 7.63 -8.75 15.76
CA TRP A 91 7.58 -9.34 14.43
C TRP A 91 8.05 -10.80 14.42
N MET A 92 9.17 -11.08 15.06
CA MET A 92 9.70 -12.44 15.19
C MET A 92 8.71 -13.37 15.91
N LEU A 93 8.14 -12.92 17.03
CA LEU A 93 7.12 -13.67 17.77
C LEU A 93 5.87 -13.92 16.92
N THR A 94 5.41 -12.92 16.18
CA THR A 94 4.27 -13.05 15.27
C THR A 94 4.55 -14.07 14.17
N GLN A 95 5.72 -14.00 13.52
CA GLN A 95 6.06 -14.94 12.44
C GLN A 95 6.24 -16.37 12.97
N GLN A 96 6.84 -16.52 14.16
CA GLN A 96 6.96 -17.82 14.82
C GLN A 96 5.57 -18.43 15.08
N ARG A 97 4.66 -17.64 15.66
CA ARG A 97 3.28 -18.09 15.92
C ARG A 97 2.57 -18.51 14.62
N TYR A 98 2.69 -17.71 13.54
CA TYR A 98 2.10 -18.04 12.25
C TYR A 98 2.67 -19.33 11.65
N HIS A 99 3.94 -19.61 11.94
CA HIS A 99 4.59 -20.86 11.55
C HIS A 99 4.04 -22.03 12.38
N ASP A 100 4.09 -21.95 13.70
CA ASP A 100 3.72 -23.06 14.61
C ASP A 100 2.24 -23.46 14.46
N GLU A 101 1.35 -22.49 14.26
CA GLU A 101 -0.09 -22.72 14.09
C GLU A 101 -0.47 -23.12 12.66
N ASN A 102 0.43 -23.04 11.67
CA ASN A 102 0.13 -23.26 10.24
C ASN A 102 -1.19 -22.60 9.83
N CYS A 103 -1.37 -21.35 10.24
CA CYS A 103 -2.62 -20.62 10.03
C CYS A 103 -2.84 -20.23 8.57
N LYS A 104 -4.11 -20.02 8.16
CA LYS A 104 -4.44 -19.45 6.86
C LYS A 104 -3.88 -18.01 6.77
N ARG A 105 -3.21 -17.68 5.65
CA ARG A 105 -2.60 -16.36 5.42
C ARG A 105 -3.24 -15.65 4.24
N VAL A 106 -3.44 -14.36 4.40
CA VAL A 106 -3.89 -13.45 3.34
C VAL A 106 -2.67 -12.84 2.67
N TYR A 107 -2.65 -12.86 1.35
CA TYR A 107 -1.63 -12.24 0.52
C TYR A 107 -2.26 -11.15 -0.35
N TYR A 108 -1.87 -9.92 -0.11
CA TYR A 108 -2.41 -8.76 -0.81
C TYR A 108 -1.44 -8.31 -1.89
N LEU A 109 -1.77 -8.61 -3.16
CA LEU A 109 -0.93 -8.30 -4.31
C LEU A 109 -1.33 -6.93 -4.87
N SER A 110 -0.40 -5.98 -4.85
CA SER A 110 -0.65 -4.63 -5.36
C SER A 110 0.59 -4.05 -6.04
N LEU A 111 0.38 -3.43 -7.21
CA LEU A 111 1.45 -2.70 -7.90
C LEU A 111 1.86 -1.43 -7.14
N GLU A 112 0.99 -0.94 -6.26
CA GLU A 112 1.18 0.26 -5.46
C GLU A 112 1.00 0.00 -3.96
N PHE A 113 1.92 0.53 -3.15
CA PHE A 113 1.72 0.74 -1.71
C PHE A 113 2.15 2.15 -1.35
N LEU A 114 1.26 2.95 -0.76
CA LEU A 114 1.53 4.33 -0.38
C LEU A 114 1.49 4.49 1.15
N PRO A 115 2.52 4.02 1.88
CA PRO A 115 2.52 3.99 3.33
C PRO A 115 2.62 5.38 3.97
N GLY A 116 3.28 6.34 3.30
CA GLY A 116 3.70 7.60 3.93
C GLY A 116 4.81 7.38 4.95
N ARG A 117 5.12 8.40 5.74
CA ARG A 117 6.11 8.34 6.82
C ARG A 117 5.72 7.30 7.87
N LEU A 118 6.68 6.53 8.36
CA LEU A 118 6.46 5.38 9.24
C LEU A 118 6.79 5.67 10.71
N LEU A 119 7.73 6.57 11.03
CA LEU A 119 8.19 6.80 12.41
C LEU A 119 7.03 7.05 13.37
N ALA A 120 6.30 8.15 13.16
CA ALA A 120 5.20 8.51 14.05
C ALA A 120 4.03 7.50 14.00
N ASN A 121 3.81 6.82 12.86
CA ASN A 121 2.80 5.77 12.75
C ASN A 121 3.18 4.50 13.54
N ASN A 122 4.45 4.11 13.51
CA ASN A 122 4.94 2.95 14.24
C ASN A 122 4.97 3.22 15.75
N ILE A 123 5.39 4.42 16.16
CA ILE A 123 5.33 4.86 17.57
C ILE A 123 3.88 4.79 18.09
N LEU A 124 2.92 5.31 17.32
CA LEU A 124 1.50 5.28 17.65
C LEU A 124 0.95 3.85 17.75
N ASN A 125 1.28 2.97 16.79
CA ASN A 125 0.78 1.59 16.79
C ASN A 125 1.40 0.74 17.91
N LEU A 126 2.61 1.08 18.35
CA LEU A 126 3.30 0.44 19.49
C LEU A 126 2.90 1.01 20.85
N ASP A 127 2.05 2.05 20.87
CA ASP A 127 1.65 2.77 22.09
C ASP A 127 2.87 3.34 22.87
N LEU A 128 3.78 4.00 22.13
CA LEU A 128 5.01 4.59 22.66
C LEU A 128 5.07 6.11 22.48
N GLU A 129 3.92 6.79 22.32
CA GLU A 129 3.86 8.22 21.98
C GLU A 129 4.40 9.10 23.11
N GLU A 130 3.96 8.86 24.36
CA GLU A 130 4.36 9.64 25.53
C GLU A 130 5.84 9.42 25.87
N GLU A 131 6.27 8.14 25.95
CA GLU A 131 7.63 7.75 26.30
C GLU A 131 8.63 8.24 25.23
N SER A 132 8.28 8.15 23.94
CA SER A 132 9.14 8.62 22.85
C SER A 132 9.31 10.14 22.89
N ARG A 133 8.22 10.89 23.13
CA ARG A 133 8.29 12.35 23.27
C ARG A 133 9.17 12.74 24.43
N LYS A 134 8.92 12.17 25.61
CA LYS A 134 9.70 12.44 26.81
C LYS A 134 11.18 12.09 26.65
N ALA A 135 11.48 10.94 26.04
CA ALA A 135 12.87 10.52 25.76
C ALA A 135 13.59 11.53 24.86
N MET A 136 12.92 12.06 23.82
CA MET A 136 13.53 13.05 22.93
C MET A 136 13.67 14.42 23.60
N GLU A 137 12.68 14.88 24.36
CA GLU A 137 12.76 16.10 25.14
C GLU A 137 13.93 16.08 26.14
N ASP A 138 14.13 14.97 26.86
CA ASP A 138 15.25 14.79 27.81
C ASP A 138 16.62 14.84 27.11
N LEU A 139 16.67 14.52 25.81
CA LEU A 139 17.88 14.63 24.97
C LEU A 139 17.99 15.99 24.26
N GLY A 140 17.08 16.94 24.51
CA GLY A 140 17.03 18.26 23.87
C GLY A 140 16.59 18.21 22.40
N LEU A 141 15.84 17.16 21.97
CA LEU A 141 15.34 16.96 20.64
C LEU A 141 13.81 17.05 20.59
N SER A 142 13.24 17.39 19.42
CA SER A 142 11.80 17.37 19.15
C SER A 142 11.46 16.14 18.33
N LEU A 143 10.54 15.31 18.80
CA LEU A 143 10.07 14.14 18.07
C LEU A 143 9.35 14.54 16.77
N GLU A 144 8.65 15.68 16.79
CA GLU A 144 7.97 16.24 15.63
C GLU A 144 8.98 16.65 14.55
N ASP A 145 10.07 17.35 14.92
CA ASP A 145 11.11 17.77 13.97
C ASP A 145 11.88 16.59 13.42
N LEU A 146 12.13 15.55 14.22
CA LEU A 146 12.71 14.30 13.74
C LEU A 146 11.79 13.61 12.73
N SER A 147 10.49 13.58 12.99
CA SER A 147 9.51 12.98 12.07
C SER A 147 9.39 13.74 10.74
N GLU A 148 9.72 15.04 10.70
CA GLU A 148 9.75 15.83 9.46
C GLU A 148 10.97 15.50 8.58
N GLN A 149 12.04 14.91 9.14
CA GLN A 149 13.20 14.47 8.37
C GLN A 149 12.91 13.21 7.52
N GLU A 150 11.86 12.43 7.87
CA GLU A 150 11.52 11.21 7.12
C GLU A 150 10.95 11.55 5.74
N ILE A 151 11.50 10.90 4.72
CA ILE A 151 11.04 11.07 3.33
C ILE A 151 9.85 10.12 3.10
N ASP A 152 8.75 10.64 2.51
CA ASP A 152 7.63 9.80 2.09
C ASP A 152 8.08 8.85 0.97
N PRO A 153 8.00 7.52 1.10
CA PRO A 153 8.27 6.63 -0.02
C PRO A 153 7.15 6.73 -1.06
N GLY A 154 7.52 7.16 -2.27
CA GLY A 154 6.60 7.39 -3.39
C GLY A 154 6.19 6.11 -4.12
N LEU A 155 5.91 5.02 -3.39
CA LEU A 155 5.61 3.69 -3.95
C LEU A 155 4.15 3.52 -4.38
N GLY A 156 3.41 4.60 -4.48
CA GLY A 156 2.03 4.65 -4.95
C GLY A 156 1.66 6.02 -5.50
N ASN A 157 0.58 6.07 -6.26
CA ASN A 157 0.15 7.28 -6.95
C ASN A 157 -1.05 7.97 -6.29
N GLY A 158 -1.97 7.20 -5.66
CA GLY A 158 -3.20 7.76 -5.13
C GLY A 158 -4.01 6.78 -4.28
N GLY A 159 -5.34 6.78 -4.49
CA GLY A 159 -6.29 6.02 -3.67
C GLY A 159 -6.03 4.52 -3.62
N LEU A 160 -5.66 3.89 -4.73
CA LEU A 160 -5.37 2.45 -4.79
C LEU A 160 -4.21 2.06 -3.89
N GLY A 161 -3.06 2.74 -4.00
CA GLY A 161 -1.87 2.47 -3.19
C GLY A 161 -2.08 2.85 -1.71
N ARG A 162 -2.88 3.91 -1.42
CA ARG A 162 -3.19 4.28 -0.04
C ARG A 162 -4.18 3.28 0.59
N LEU A 163 -5.16 2.77 -0.16
CA LEU A 163 -6.06 1.72 0.31
C LEU A 163 -5.28 0.46 0.69
N ALA A 164 -4.34 0.03 -0.15
CA ALA A 164 -3.46 -1.10 0.13
C ALA A 164 -2.71 -0.92 1.46
N ALA A 165 -2.12 0.26 1.69
CA ALA A 165 -1.43 0.57 2.94
C ALA A 165 -2.38 0.61 4.15
N CYS A 166 -3.61 1.13 4.00
CA CYS A 166 -4.63 1.11 5.06
C CYS A 166 -5.08 -0.31 5.40
N PHE A 167 -5.20 -1.20 4.41
CA PHE A 167 -5.56 -2.59 4.66
C PHE A 167 -4.47 -3.34 5.43
N LEU A 168 -3.18 -3.12 5.12
CA LEU A 168 -2.09 -3.75 5.88
C LEU A 168 -2.13 -3.35 7.35
N ASP A 169 -2.28 -2.05 7.66
CA ASP A 169 -2.43 -1.53 9.02
C ASP A 169 -3.66 -2.15 9.73
N SER A 170 -4.79 -2.20 9.03
CA SER A 170 -6.03 -2.73 9.62
C SER A 170 -5.99 -4.24 9.82
N MET A 171 -5.43 -5.01 8.88
CA MET A 171 -5.27 -6.47 9.04
C MET A 171 -4.36 -6.80 10.22
N ALA A 172 -3.25 -6.08 10.40
CA ALA A 172 -2.40 -6.23 11.58
C ALA A 172 -3.14 -5.88 12.87
N THR A 173 -3.92 -4.78 12.87
CA THR A 173 -4.68 -4.32 14.05
C THR A 173 -5.75 -5.32 14.49
N ILE A 174 -6.43 -6.00 13.57
CA ILE A 174 -7.46 -7.00 13.90
C ILE A 174 -6.91 -8.44 13.95
N GLY A 175 -5.59 -8.61 13.87
CA GLY A 175 -4.93 -9.91 14.06
C GLY A 175 -5.04 -10.86 12.87
N ILE A 176 -5.31 -10.38 11.65
CA ILE A 176 -5.31 -11.24 10.45
C ILE A 176 -3.88 -11.46 9.98
N PRO A 177 -3.42 -12.73 9.87
CA PRO A 177 -2.12 -13.04 9.27
C PRO A 177 -2.07 -12.60 7.81
N ALA A 178 -1.29 -11.56 7.51
CA ALA A 178 -1.24 -10.97 6.17
C ALA A 178 0.17 -10.60 5.72
N THR A 179 0.39 -10.66 4.40
CA THR A 179 1.59 -10.14 3.75
C THR A 179 1.17 -9.35 2.51
N GLY A 180 1.64 -8.10 2.40
CA GLY A 180 1.56 -7.33 1.16
C GLY A 180 2.72 -7.70 0.24
N TYR A 181 2.46 -7.79 -1.07
CA TYR A 181 3.46 -7.98 -2.10
C TYR A 181 3.37 -6.91 -3.17
N GLY A 182 4.51 -6.34 -3.55
CA GLY A 182 4.60 -5.32 -4.59
C GLY A 182 6.02 -5.18 -5.13
N ILE A 183 6.30 -4.04 -5.75
CA ILE A 183 7.63 -3.69 -6.27
C ILE A 183 8.26 -2.61 -5.40
N ARG A 184 9.54 -2.78 -5.08
CA ARG A 184 10.39 -1.76 -4.48
C ARG A 184 10.96 -0.87 -5.58
N TYR A 185 10.23 0.20 -5.89
CA TYR A 185 10.68 1.14 -6.91
C TYR A 185 11.86 1.97 -6.40
N ASP A 186 12.91 2.11 -7.20
CA ASP A 186 14.07 2.93 -6.83
C ASP A 186 13.71 4.42 -6.72
N TYR A 187 12.85 4.91 -7.62
CA TYR A 187 12.41 6.31 -7.69
C TYR A 187 10.91 6.50 -7.44
N GLY A 188 10.15 5.42 -7.25
CA GLY A 188 8.71 5.47 -7.03
C GLY A 188 7.97 6.20 -8.15
N ILE A 189 7.00 7.08 -7.76
CA ILE A 189 6.44 8.07 -8.64
C ILE A 189 7.29 9.33 -8.57
N PHE A 190 7.31 10.16 -9.61
CA PHE A 190 8.14 11.36 -9.70
C PHE A 190 7.88 12.39 -8.57
N ASN A 191 8.88 13.23 -8.28
CA ASN A 191 8.75 14.47 -7.50
C ASN A 191 8.21 15.57 -8.41
N GLN A 192 7.11 16.22 -8.01
CA GLN A 192 6.47 17.29 -8.78
C GLN A 192 7.01 18.65 -8.39
N LYS A 193 7.47 19.42 -9.37
CA LYS A 193 7.75 20.85 -9.28
C LYS A 193 6.79 21.64 -10.16
N ILE A 194 6.49 22.87 -9.76
CA ILE A 194 5.72 23.80 -10.59
C ILE A 194 6.66 24.90 -11.08
N VAL A 195 6.90 24.94 -12.39
CA VAL A 195 7.73 25.93 -13.06
C VAL A 195 6.87 26.69 -14.06
N ASP A 196 6.78 28.00 -13.94
CA ASP A 196 5.90 28.85 -14.75
C ASP A 196 4.44 28.38 -14.81
N GLY A 197 3.97 27.76 -13.71
CA GLY A 197 2.65 27.20 -13.56
C GLY A 197 2.46 25.80 -14.18
N PHE A 198 3.46 25.24 -14.85
CA PHE A 198 3.44 23.88 -15.40
C PHE A 198 4.04 22.86 -14.44
N GLN A 199 3.51 21.64 -14.47
CA GLN A 199 4.14 20.51 -13.81
C GLN A 199 5.43 20.10 -14.53
N VAL A 200 6.49 19.95 -13.74
CA VAL A 200 7.76 19.35 -14.14
C VAL A 200 8.01 18.12 -13.25
N GLU A 201 8.37 17.01 -13.85
CA GLU A 201 8.67 15.76 -13.17
C GLU A 201 10.17 15.64 -12.93
N LEU A 202 10.55 15.37 -11.67
CA LEU A 202 11.92 15.09 -11.27
C LEU A 202 11.97 13.68 -10.64
N PRO A 203 13.11 12.97 -10.66
CA PRO A 203 13.26 11.74 -9.90
C PRO A 203 12.92 11.95 -8.42
N ASP A 204 12.22 10.98 -7.81
CA ASP A 204 11.96 10.97 -6.38
C ASP A 204 13.00 10.08 -5.68
N GLU A 205 14.10 10.69 -5.25
CA GLU A 205 15.25 10.01 -4.66
C GLU A 205 15.02 9.62 -3.19
N TRP A 206 13.91 8.94 -2.91
CA TRP A 206 13.51 8.60 -1.55
C TRP A 206 14.47 7.67 -0.80
N LEU A 207 15.35 6.97 -1.53
CA LEU A 207 16.38 6.07 -1.00
C LEU A 207 17.76 6.71 -0.86
N SER A 208 17.93 7.98 -1.24
CA SER A 208 19.25 8.65 -1.27
C SER A 208 19.98 8.65 0.06
N LEU A 209 19.25 8.64 1.17
CA LEU A 209 19.79 8.58 2.53
C LEU A 209 19.56 7.22 3.22
N GLY A 210 19.14 6.20 2.45
CA GLY A 210 18.76 4.88 2.95
C GLY A 210 17.34 4.86 3.53
N ASN A 211 16.89 3.65 3.89
CA ASN A 211 15.56 3.43 4.49
C ASN A 211 15.74 2.58 5.76
N PRO A 212 15.55 3.12 6.97
CA PRO A 212 15.76 2.37 8.20
C PRO A 212 14.71 1.27 8.45
N TRP A 213 13.60 1.27 7.72
CA TRP A 213 12.47 0.38 7.99
C TRP A 213 12.52 -0.95 7.25
N GLU A 214 13.33 -1.05 6.19
CA GLU A 214 13.38 -2.26 5.37
C GLU A 214 14.57 -3.16 5.73
N PHE A 215 14.36 -4.46 5.49
CA PHE A 215 15.36 -5.52 5.64
C PHE A 215 15.56 -6.21 4.29
N GLU A 216 16.75 -6.12 3.76
CA GLU A 216 17.16 -6.87 2.58
C GLU A 216 17.21 -8.38 2.91
N ARG A 217 16.68 -9.22 2.01
CA ARG A 217 16.57 -10.66 2.18
C ARG A 217 17.19 -11.42 1.03
N PRO A 218 18.52 -11.42 0.88
CA PRO A 218 19.19 -12.10 -0.21
C PRO A 218 18.90 -13.60 -0.26
N GLU A 219 18.64 -14.22 0.89
CA GLU A 219 18.25 -15.62 1.03
C GLU A 219 16.90 -15.97 0.36
N PHE A 220 16.10 -14.97 0.05
CA PHE A 220 14.82 -15.11 -0.66
C PHE A 220 14.87 -14.48 -2.06
N THR A 221 16.04 -14.56 -2.71
CA THR A 221 16.15 -14.17 -4.11
C THR A 221 15.55 -15.24 -5.00
N LEU A 222 14.62 -14.85 -5.86
CA LEU A 222 13.87 -15.76 -6.72
C LEU A 222 14.14 -15.44 -8.20
N LYS A 223 14.10 -16.48 -9.04
CA LYS A 223 14.29 -16.34 -10.47
C LYS A 223 12.95 -16.11 -11.17
N VAL A 224 12.86 -15.08 -12.00
CA VAL A 224 11.71 -14.76 -12.85
C VAL A 224 12.13 -14.84 -14.31
N GLN A 225 11.43 -15.64 -15.10
CA GLN A 225 11.75 -15.94 -16.49
C GLN A 225 10.93 -15.06 -17.43
N PHE A 226 11.57 -14.59 -18.52
CA PHE A 226 10.93 -13.84 -19.59
C PHE A 226 11.36 -14.37 -20.94
N TYR A 227 10.59 -14.12 -22.00
CA TYR A 227 10.88 -14.50 -23.37
C TYR A 227 10.96 -16.02 -23.58
N GLY A 228 11.88 -16.47 -24.42
CA GLY A 228 12.07 -17.89 -24.71
C GLY A 228 10.96 -18.48 -25.54
N LYS A 229 10.81 -19.78 -25.44
CA LYS A 229 9.81 -20.59 -26.18
C LYS A 229 9.36 -21.78 -25.37
N THR A 230 8.19 -22.32 -25.71
CA THR A 230 7.67 -23.56 -25.14
C THR A 230 8.14 -24.78 -25.99
N MET A 231 8.50 -25.86 -25.30
CA MET A 231 8.84 -27.12 -25.91
C MET A 231 8.00 -28.24 -25.31
N LYS A 232 7.33 -29.02 -26.17
CA LYS A 232 6.60 -30.21 -25.71
C LYS A 232 7.57 -31.35 -25.54
N ARG A 233 7.52 -32.00 -24.39
CA ARG A 233 8.31 -33.19 -24.09
C ARG A 233 7.36 -34.30 -23.61
N GLU A 234 7.61 -35.52 -24.04
CA GLU A 234 6.95 -36.69 -23.50
C GLU A 234 7.79 -37.24 -22.35
N ASP A 235 7.16 -37.44 -21.18
CA ASP A 235 7.84 -38.03 -20.03
C ASP A 235 7.92 -39.56 -20.16
N ALA A 236 8.64 -40.18 -19.25
CA ALA A 236 8.83 -41.64 -19.26
C ALA A 236 7.53 -42.44 -19.12
N GLY A 237 6.43 -41.80 -18.72
CA GLY A 237 5.09 -42.38 -18.61
C GLY A 237 4.20 -42.14 -19.83
N GLY A 238 4.70 -41.50 -20.90
CA GLY A 238 3.93 -41.17 -22.11
C GLY A 238 3.02 -39.95 -21.95
N LYS A 239 3.18 -39.14 -20.86
CA LYS A 239 2.44 -37.92 -20.63
C LYS A 239 3.18 -36.73 -21.24
N PHE A 240 2.45 -35.87 -21.98
CA PHE A 240 3.03 -34.65 -22.51
C PHE A 240 3.23 -33.61 -21.44
N ARG A 241 4.44 -33.06 -21.43
CA ARG A 241 4.87 -31.94 -20.57
C ARG A 241 5.26 -30.76 -21.43
N VAL A 242 5.25 -29.57 -20.84
CA VAL A 242 5.70 -28.35 -21.50
C VAL A 242 6.83 -27.76 -20.69
N ASP A 243 7.99 -27.65 -21.33
CA ASP A 243 9.15 -26.97 -20.76
C ASP A 243 9.22 -25.55 -21.36
N TRP A 244 9.47 -24.55 -20.52
CA TRP A 244 9.72 -23.17 -20.96
C TRP A 244 11.23 -22.92 -20.95
N VAL A 245 11.81 -22.79 -22.16
CA VAL A 245 13.26 -22.81 -22.40
C VAL A 245 13.73 -21.55 -23.12
N ASP A 246 15.07 -21.36 -23.15
CA ASP A 246 15.74 -20.22 -23.78
C ASP A 246 15.26 -18.87 -23.21
N THR A 247 15.00 -18.82 -21.91
CA THR A 247 14.47 -17.66 -21.21
C THR A 247 15.55 -16.66 -20.85
N ASN A 248 15.15 -15.40 -20.73
CA ASN A 248 15.93 -14.33 -20.13
C ASN A 248 15.51 -14.21 -18.66
N ASP A 249 16.43 -14.47 -17.74
CA ASP A 249 16.15 -14.57 -16.32
C ASP A 249 16.49 -13.27 -15.59
N VAL A 250 15.60 -12.84 -14.73
CA VAL A 250 15.78 -11.70 -13.82
C VAL A 250 15.64 -12.19 -12.38
N LEU A 251 16.49 -11.72 -11.50
CA LEU A 251 16.41 -12.04 -10.07
C LEU A 251 15.49 -11.06 -9.34
N ALA A 252 14.57 -11.59 -8.55
CA ALA A 252 13.73 -10.83 -7.66
C ALA A 252 14.30 -10.90 -6.24
N MET A 253 14.90 -9.82 -5.79
CA MET A 253 15.44 -9.65 -4.44
C MET A 253 14.35 -9.14 -3.50
N ALA A 254 14.14 -9.82 -2.37
CA ALA A 254 13.12 -9.44 -1.41
C ALA A 254 13.61 -8.37 -0.42
N TYR A 255 12.73 -7.40 -0.13
CA TYR A 255 12.87 -6.40 0.94
C TYR A 255 11.63 -6.45 1.83
N ASP A 256 11.82 -6.67 3.12
CA ASP A 256 10.74 -6.81 4.10
C ASP A 256 10.62 -5.56 4.97
N THR A 257 9.41 -5.05 5.12
CA THR A 257 9.07 -3.94 6.04
C THR A 257 8.01 -4.42 7.03
N PRO A 258 8.27 -4.36 8.35
CA PRO A 258 7.31 -4.75 9.37
C PRO A 258 6.16 -3.76 9.47
N ILE A 259 4.93 -4.28 9.57
CA ILE A 259 3.69 -3.50 9.67
C ILE A 259 3.00 -3.83 11.00
N PRO A 260 3.15 -2.99 12.03
CA PRO A 260 2.56 -3.23 13.34
C PRO A 260 1.05 -2.99 13.35
N GLY A 261 0.32 -3.82 14.09
CA GLY A 261 -1.03 -3.54 14.51
C GLY A 261 -1.07 -2.53 15.66
N TYR A 262 -2.20 -1.85 15.82
CA TYR A 262 -2.42 -0.87 16.88
C TYR A 262 -2.80 -1.56 18.20
N GLY A 263 -2.05 -1.29 19.26
CA GLY A 263 -2.35 -1.74 20.61
C GLY A 263 -2.39 -3.27 20.78
N ASN A 264 -1.65 -4.02 19.95
CA ASN A 264 -1.53 -5.46 20.04
C ASN A 264 -0.10 -5.94 19.75
N GLU A 265 0.12 -7.27 19.81
CA GLU A 265 1.44 -7.88 19.60
C GLU A 265 1.67 -8.34 18.14
N VAL A 266 0.73 -8.05 17.21
CA VAL A 266 0.81 -8.52 15.84
C VAL A 266 1.63 -7.56 14.98
N VAL A 267 2.63 -8.10 14.29
CA VAL A 267 3.39 -7.39 13.26
C VAL A 267 3.39 -8.21 11.99
N ASN A 268 2.67 -7.73 10.99
CA ASN A 268 2.61 -8.30 9.65
C ASN A 268 3.79 -7.85 8.78
N ASN A 269 3.84 -8.27 7.53
CA ASN A 269 4.92 -7.96 6.61
C ASN A 269 4.44 -7.27 5.33
N LEU A 270 5.23 -6.34 4.82
CA LEU A 270 5.18 -5.86 3.44
C LEU A 270 6.47 -6.30 2.76
N ARG A 271 6.38 -7.23 1.79
CA ARG A 271 7.50 -7.70 0.98
C ARG A 271 7.46 -7.03 -0.40
N LEU A 272 8.50 -6.28 -0.68
CA LEU A 272 8.67 -5.61 -1.96
C LEU A 272 9.84 -6.24 -2.73
N TRP A 273 9.65 -6.44 -4.05
CA TRP A 273 10.62 -7.04 -4.91
C TRP A 273 11.44 -6.00 -5.67
N SER A 274 12.76 -6.11 -5.62
CA SER A 274 13.70 -5.34 -6.43
C SER A 274 14.29 -6.24 -7.51
N ALA A 275 14.28 -5.77 -8.76
CA ALA A 275 14.86 -6.51 -9.87
C ALA A 275 16.38 -6.41 -9.86
N ARG A 276 17.04 -7.55 -10.04
CA ARG A 276 18.50 -7.69 -10.14
C ARG A 276 18.87 -8.48 -11.37
N SER A 277 20.03 -8.20 -11.92
CA SER A 277 20.57 -8.99 -13.04
C SER A 277 21.13 -10.33 -12.55
N THR A 278 21.07 -11.36 -13.40
CA THR A 278 21.81 -12.61 -13.21
C THR A 278 23.29 -12.48 -13.52
N ALA A 279 23.67 -11.47 -14.33
CA ALA A 279 25.04 -11.11 -14.69
C ALA A 279 25.21 -9.61 -14.41
N GLU A 280 25.79 -9.26 -13.27
CA GLU A 280 25.91 -7.85 -12.86
C GLU A 280 26.92 -7.06 -13.68
N PHE A 281 27.96 -7.76 -14.18
CA PHE A 281 29.09 -7.11 -14.81
C PHE A 281 29.83 -8.08 -15.75
N ASP A 282 30.09 -7.65 -16.97
CA ASP A 282 30.87 -8.39 -17.94
C ASP A 282 32.31 -7.83 -18.01
N LEU A 283 33.23 -8.58 -17.42
CA LEU A 283 34.63 -8.16 -17.28
C LEU A 283 35.36 -8.12 -18.64
N GLU A 284 34.93 -8.94 -19.61
CA GLU A 284 35.55 -8.99 -20.96
C GLU A 284 35.27 -7.66 -21.68
N TYR A 285 34.03 -7.23 -21.80
CA TYR A 285 33.70 -5.93 -22.39
C TYR A 285 34.31 -4.76 -21.63
N PHE A 286 34.40 -4.84 -20.30
CA PHE A 286 35.04 -3.78 -19.51
C PHE A 286 36.52 -3.64 -19.85
N ASN A 287 37.25 -4.78 -19.97
CA ASN A 287 38.68 -4.79 -20.33
C ASN A 287 38.91 -4.31 -21.75
N ASP A 288 37.95 -4.51 -22.64
CA ASP A 288 37.98 -4.00 -24.02
C ASP A 288 37.61 -2.51 -24.14
N GLY A 289 37.26 -1.86 -23.02
CA GLY A 289 36.92 -0.43 -22.93
C GLY A 289 35.46 -0.13 -23.26
N ASP A 290 34.61 -1.12 -23.50
CA ASP A 290 33.15 -0.96 -23.69
C ASP A 290 32.42 -1.00 -22.34
N TYR A 291 32.57 0.06 -21.55
CA TYR A 291 32.00 0.17 -20.20
C TYR A 291 30.47 0.18 -20.18
N ILE A 292 29.82 0.61 -21.26
CA ILE A 292 28.35 0.64 -21.35
C ILE A 292 27.84 -0.80 -21.54
N ARG A 293 28.40 -1.54 -22.47
CA ARG A 293 28.02 -2.91 -22.76
C ARG A 293 28.31 -3.84 -21.58
N ALA A 294 29.40 -3.59 -20.86
CA ALA A 294 29.74 -4.31 -19.64
C ALA A 294 28.65 -4.27 -18.55
N CYS A 295 27.78 -3.23 -18.55
CA CYS A 295 26.67 -3.05 -17.61
C CYS A 295 25.29 -3.19 -18.25
N GLU A 296 25.17 -3.47 -19.55
CA GLU A 296 23.90 -3.44 -20.29
C GLU A 296 22.84 -4.37 -19.69
N ASN A 297 23.21 -5.63 -19.42
CA ASN A 297 22.30 -6.62 -18.82
C ASN A 297 21.79 -6.19 -17.45
N LYS A 298 22.64 -5.57 -16.64
CA LYS A 298 22.26 -5.00 -15.35
C LYS A 298 21.21 -3.90 -15.52
N ILE A 299 21.46 -2.95 -16.41
CA ILE A 299 20.54 -1.83 -16.66
C ILE A 299 19.18 -2.33 -17.15
N ILE A 300 19.17 -3.26 -18.10
CA ILE A 300 17.93 -3.82 -18.67
C ILE A 300 17.09 -4.51 -17.59
N SER A 301 17.72 -5.33 -16.75
CA SER A 301 17.04 -6.08 -15.69
C SER A 301 16.52 -5.16 -14.60
N GLU A 302 17.35 -4.25 -14.09
CA GLU A 302 17.00 -3.37 -12.97
C GLU A 302 15.95 -2.32 -13.35
N ASN A 303 15.82 -1.96 -14.62
CA ASN A 303 14.76 -1.03 -15.10
C ASN A 303 13.35 -1.49 -14.72
N ILE A 304 13.13 -2.80 -14.51
CA ILE A 304 11.81 -3.34 -14.10
C ILE A 304 11.35 -2.73 -12.78
N SER A 305 12.25 -2.48 -11.83
CA SER A 305 11.89 -1.90 -10.53
C SER A 305 12.29 -0.43 -10.36
N ARG A 306 12.59 0.31 -11.45
CA ARG A 306 13.06 1.69 -11.32
C ARG A 306 11.97 2.69 -11.02
N VAL A 307 10.91 2.73 -11.80
CA VAL A 307 9.88 3.78 -11.74
C VAL A 307 8.49 3.17 -11.80
N LEU A 308 7.60 3.68 -10.93
CA LEU A 308 6.18 3.34 -10.96
C LEU A 308 5.51 3.99 -12.18
N TYR A 309 4.76 3.20 -12.96
CA TYR A 309 4.04 3.62 -14.16
C TYR A 309 4.92 4.32 -15.20
N PRO A 310 5.85 3.59 -15.85
CA PRO A 310 6.53 4.11 -17.02
C PRO A 310 5.51 4.50 -18.09
N SER A 311 5.87 5.48 -18.94
CA SER A 311 4.98 5.95 -20.00
C SER A 311 4.61 4.83 -20.97
N ASP A 312 3.32 4.58 -21.15
CA ASP A 312 2.74 3.57 -22.04
C ASP A 312 2.41 4.12 -23.44
N SER A 313 2.80 5.34 -23.74
CA SER A 313 2.65 5.95 -25.06
C SER A 313 3.55 5.35 -26.14
N VAL A 314 4.54 4.55 -25.75
CA VAL A 314 5.48 3.85 -26.62
C VAL A 314 5.51 2.37 -26.33
N TYR A 315 5.76 1.55 -27.36
CA TYR A 315 5.77 0.07 -27.24
C TYR A 315 6.72 -0.45 -26.15
N LYS A 316 7.91 0.14 -26.01
CA LYS A 316 8.86 -0.24 -24.94
C LYS A 316 8.32 0.04 -23.53
N GLY A 317 7.51 1.07 -23.38
CA GLY A 317 6.87 1.38 -22.11
C GLY A 317 5.75 0.39 -21.76
N LEU A 318 4.96 -0.02 -22.76
CA LEU A 318 3.98 -1.11 -22.59
C LEU A 318 4.68 -2.42 -22.21
N GLU A 319 5.77 -2.78 -22.90
CA GLU A 319 6.58 -3.95 -22.58
C GLU A 319 7.11 -3.90 -21.14
N LEU A 320 7.62 -2.77 -20.69
CA LEU A 320 8.13 -2.59 -19.34
C LEU A 320 7.02 -2.72 -18.29
N ARG A 321 5.82 -2.16 -18.54
CA ARG A 321 4.68 -2.32 -17.63
C ARG A 321 4.26 -3.78 -17.47
N LEU A 322 4.13 -4.52 -18.56
CA LEU A 322 3.81 -5.96 -18.48
C LEU A 322 4.91 -6.74 -17.75
N LYS A 323 6.18 -6.37 -17.97
CA LYS A 323 7.30 -6.96 -17.21
C LYS A 323 7.17 -6.68 -15.71
N GLN A 324 6.81 -5.47 -15.29
CA GLN A 324 6.60 -5.12 -13.89
C GLN A 324 5.50 -5.98 -13.26
N GLU A 325 4.36 -6.12 -13.95
CA GLU A 325 3.22 -6.88 -13.45
C GLU A 325 3.55 -8.37 -13.30
N TYR A 326 4.19 -8.95 -14.30
CA TYR A 326 4.61 -10.36 -14.24
C TYR A 326 5.74 -10.58 -13.23
N PHE A 327 6.74 -9.69 -13.18
CA PHE A 327 7.86 -9.80 -12.26
C PHE A 327 7.44 -9.95 -10.81
N PHE A 328 6.62 -9.02 -10.30
CA PHE A 328 6.25 -9.09 -8.90
C PHE A 328 5.25 -10.21 -8.60
N THR A 329 4.36 -10.53 -9.53
CA THR A 329 3.40 -11.63 -9.35
C THR A 329 4.09 -12.99 -9.37
N ALA A 330 5.01 -13.22 -10.30
CA ALA A 330 5.77 -14.46 -10.38
C ALA A 330 6.62 -14.70 -9.12
N ALA A 331 7.35 -13.68 -8.67
CA ALA A 331 8.12 -13.78 -7.44
C ALA A 331 7.21 -14.02 -6.22
N SER A 332 6.06 -13.34 -6.15
CA SER A 332 5.12 -13.48 -5.04
C SER A 332 4.49 -14.87 -4.98
N ILE A 333 4.03 -15.41 -6.11
CA ILE A 333 3.44 -16.77 -6.17
C ILE A 333 4.47 -17.82 -5.79
N GLN A 334 5.72 -17.70 -6.27
CA GLN A 334 6.80 -18.60 -5.87
C GLN A 334 7.05 -18.56 -4.35
N ASP A 335 7.11 -17.37 -3.73
CA ASP A 335 7.30 -17.23 -2.28
C ASP A 335 6.09 -17.77 -1.48
N ILE A 336 4.86 -17.56 -1.95
CA ILE A 336 3.64 -18.11 -1.35
C ILE A 336 3.68 -19.65 -1.35
N ILE A 337 4.00 -20.25 -2.50
CA ILE A 337 4.12 -21.71 -2.63
C ILE A 337 5.25 -22.24 -1.74
N ARG A 338 6.41 -21.59 -1.73
CA ARG A 338 7.52 -21.94 -0.84
C ARG A 338 7.09 -21.96 0.63
N ARG A 339 6.36 -20.95 1.09
CA ARG A 339 5.83 -20.85 2.45
C ARG A 339 4.80 -21.96 2.74
N PHE A 340 3.92 -22.24 1.79
CA PHE A 340 2.94 -23.33 1.92
C PHE A 340 3.63 -24.67 2.08
N LYS A 341 4.62 -24.97 1.25
CA LYS A 341 5.37 -26.25 1.26
C LYS A 341 6.21 -26.47 2.52
N MET A 342 6.40 -25.48 3.38
CA MET A 342 7.09 -25.66 4.67
C MET A 342 6.30 -26.56 5.62
N HIS A 343 4.97 -26.65 5.47
CA HIS A 343 4.09 -27.42 6.36
C HIS A 343 3.14 -28.37 5.65
N ASN A 344 2.95 -28.18 4.33
CA ASN A 344 1.92 -28.88 3.59
C ASN A 344 2.53 -29.50 2.31
N GLU A 345 2.25 -30.77 2.06
CA GLU A 345 2.65 -31.47 0.83
C GLU A 345 1.48 -31.58 -0.16
N ASP A 346 0.25 -31.61 0.34
CA ASP A 346 -0.95 -31.79 -0.47
C ASP A 346 -1.52 -30.43 -0.93
N PHE A 347 -1.38 -30.13 -2.21
CA PHE A 347 -1.90 -28.89 -2.80
C PHE A 347 -3.43 -28.73 -2.73
N ARG A 348 -4.20 -29.79 -2.48
CA ARG A 348 -5.65 -29.65 -2.24
C ARG A 348 -5.96 -28.79 -1.02
N LEU A 349 -5.02 -28.68 -0.08
CA LEU A 349 -5.11 -27.81 1.09
C LEU A 349 -4.74 -26.36 0.80
N PHE A 350 -4.21 -26.07 -0.40
CA PHE A 350 -3.70 -24.73 -0.73
C PHE A 350 -4.76 -23.62 -0.53
N PRO A 351 -6.01 -23.72 -1.03
CA PRO A 351 -7.03 -22.71 -0.81
C PRO A 351 -7.45 -22.55 0.66
N ASP A 352 -7.26 -23.58 1.47
CA ASP A 352 -7.57 -23.53 2.91
C ASP A 352 -6.50 -22.81 3.73
N LYS A 353 -5.27 -22.73 3.20
CA LYS A 353 -4.10 -22.10 3.83
C LYS A 353 -3.70 -20.77 3.20
N VAL A 354 -4.13 -20.50 1.97
CA VAL A 354 -3.73 -19.36 1.16
C VAL A 354 -4.96 -18.64 0.63
N ALA A 355 -5.01 -17.33 0.82
CA ALA A 355 -5.98 -16.43 0.19
C ALA A 355 -5.22 -15.30 -0.49
N VAL A 356 -5.38 -15.13 -1.80
CA VAL A 356 -4.70 -14.10 -2.59
C VAL A 356 -5.72 -13.06 -3.07
N GLN A 357 -5.52 -11.79 -2.67
CA GLN A 357 -6.34 -10.68 -3.12
C GLN A 357 -5.62 -9.91 -4.22
N LEU A 358 -6.27 -9.79 -5.38
CA LEU A 358 -5.82 -9.00 -6.52
C LEU A 358 -6.32 -7.55 -6.37
N ASN A 359 -5.39 -6.60 -6.20
CA ASN A 359 -5.73 -5.18 -6.14
C ASN A 359 -5.71 -4.58 -7.54
N ASP A 360 -6.88 -4.49 -8.16
CA ASP A 360 -7.14 -4.24 -9.57
C ASP A 360 -6.64 -5.39 -10.48
N THR A 361 -6.50 -5.14 -11.78
CA THR A 361 -6.05 -6.12 -12.77
C THR A 361 -4.55 -6.26 -12.87
N HIS A 362 -3.78 -5.33 -12.31
CA HIS A 362 -2.32 -5.33 -12.36
C HIS A 362 -1.69 -6.67 -11.95
N PRO A 363 -2.19 -7.38 -10.90
CA PRO A 363 -1.69 -8.70 -10.54
C PRO A 363 -2.44 -9.88 -11.19
N ALA A 364 -3.32 -9.67 -12.17
CA ALA A 364 -4.15 -10.73 -12.75
C ALA A 364 -3.34 -11.90 -13.33
N ILE A 365 -2.15 -11.64 -13.84
CA ILE A 365 -1.26 -12.68 -14.38
C ILE A 365 -0.84 -13.71 -13.32
N ALA A 366 -0.98 -13.41 -12.01
CA ALA A 366 -0.75 -14.35 -10.93
C ALA A 366 -1.65 -15.60 -11.01
N ILE A 367 -2.87 -15.48 -11.58
CA ILE A 367 -3.78 -16.60 -11.82
C ILE A 367 -3.10 -17.60 -12.77
N VAL A 368 -2.56 -17.10 -13.85
CA VAL A 368 -1.92 -17.93 -14.89
C VAL A 368 -0.57 -18.48 -14.40
N GLU A 369 0.16 -17.70 -13.60
CA GLU A 369 1.42 -18.16 -13.01
C GLU A 369 1.20 -19.30 -12.00
N LEU A 370 0.15 -19.20 -11.15
CA LEU A 370 -0.19 -20.31 -10.27
C LEU A 370 -0.57 -21.56 -11.07
N MET A 371 -1.39 -21.42 -12.13
CA MET A 371 -1.70 -22.53 -13.03
C MET A 371 -0.45 -23.14 -13.65
N ARG A 372 0.49 -22.31 -14.15
CA ARG A 372 1.74 -22.77 -14.70
C ARG A 372 2.55 -23.60 -13.71
N ILE A 373 2.71 -23.10 -12.48
CA ILE A 373 3.47 -23.81 -11.46
C ILE A 373 2.78 -25.12 -11.09
N LEU A 374 1.47 -25.11 -10.87
CA LEU A 374 0.72 -26.32 -10.50
C LEU A 374 0.77 -27.40 -11.58
N ILE A 375 0.73 -27.02 -12.88
CA ILE A 375 0.73 -27.96 -14.00
C ILE A 375 2.15 -28.38 -14.40
N ASP A 376 3.05 -27.40 -14.60
CA ASP A 376 4.35 -27.65 -15.21
C ASP A 376 5.43 -28.04 -14.19
N VAL A 377 5.30 -27.59 -12.92
CA VAL A 377 6.29 -27.82 -11.85
C VAL A 377 5.79 -28.86 -10.85
N GLU A 378 4.56 -28.73 -10.36
CA GLU A 378 3.97 -29.63 -9.35
C GLU A 378 3.21 -30.81 -10.01
N GLU A 379 3.14 -30.83 -11.34
CA GLU A 379 2.61 -31.94 -12.15
C GLU A 379 1.14 -32.30 -11.95
N LEU A 380 0.32 -31.39 -11.41
CA LEU A 380 -1.11 -31.59 -11.25
C LEU A 380 -1.81 -31.65 -12.62
N ASP A 381 -2.95 -32.33 -12.66
CA ASP A 381 -3.82 -32.26 -13.83
C ASP A 381 -4.59 -30.93 -13.88
N TRP A 382 -5.14 -30.58 -15.05
CA TRP A 382 -5.84 -29.32 -15.28
C TRP A 382 -7.03 -29.11 -14.31
N PRO A 383 -7.95 -30.09 -14.09
CA PRO A 383 -9.09 -29.89 -13.21
C PRO A 383 -8.66 -29.57 -11.78
N ALA A 384 -7.69 -30.28 -11.23
CA ALA A 384 -7.19 -30.03 -9.87
C ALA A 384 -6.49 -28.67 -9.77
N ALA A 385 -5.62 -28.33 -10.73
CA ALA A 385 -4.93 -27.04 -10.77
C ALA A 385 -5.91 -25.86 -10.86
N TRP A 386 -6.98 -26.00 -11.67
CA TRP A 386 -7.98 -24.96 -11.84
C TRP A 386 -8.86 -24.76 -10.58
N ASP A 387 -9.33 -25.85 -9.96
CA ASP A 387 -10.10 -25.77 -8.70
C ASP A 387 -9.29 -25.07 -7.60
N ILE A 388 -8.02 -25.42 -7.43
CA ILE A 388 -7.12 -24.79 -6.48
C ILE A 388 -6.97 -23.29 -6.80
N THR A 389 -6.74 -22.94 -8.06
CA THR A 389 -6.51 -21.58 -8.51
C THR A 389 -7.75 -20.70 -8.28
N GLU A 390 -8.93 -21.13 -8.77
CA GLU A 390 -10.16 -20.36 -8.63
C GLU A 390 -10.52 -20.11 -7.15
N ARG A 391 -10.37 -21.11 -6.27
CA ARG A 391 -10.65 -20.99 -4.84
C ARG A 391 -9.62 -20.15 -4.06
N THR A 392 -8.45 -19.89 -4.64
CA THR A 392 -7.37 -19.13 -4.01
C THR A 392 -7.49 -17.63 -4.23
N PHE A 393 -7.93 -17.19 -5.43
CA PHE A 393 -7.94 -15.78 -5.79
C PHE A 393 -9.27 -15.08 -5.55
N ALA A 394 -9.17 -13.80 -5.20
CA ALA A 394 -10.26 -12.85 -5.18
C ALA A 394 -9.83 -11.55 -5.86
N TYR A 395 -10.75 -10.88 -6.56
CA TYR A 395 -10.48 -9.70 -7.40
C TYR A 395 -11.25 -8.48 -6.92
N THR A 396 -10.55 -7.36 -6.75
CA THR A 396 -11.15 -6.04 -6.51
C THR A 396 -11.04 -5.20 -7.78
N ASN A 397 -12.18 -4.76 -8.31
CA ASN A 397 -12.23 -3.82 -9.43
C ASN A 397 -12.35 -2.37 -8.93
N HIS A 398 -11.52 -1.46 -9.47
CA HIS A 398 -11.48 -0.05 -9.08
C HIS A 398 -12.03 0.91 -10.13
N THR A 399 -12.36 0.46 -11.34
CA THR A 399 -12.85 1.32 -12.43
C THR A 399 -14.05 0.75 -13.13
N ILE A 400 -14.95 1.65 -13.57
CA ILE A 400 -16.07 1.32 -14.46
C ILE A 400 -15.90 1.91 -15.87
N MET A 401 -14.76 2.55 -16.15
CA MET A 401 -14.47 3.13 -17.45
C MET A 401 -13.94 2.02 -18.37
N PRO A 402 -14.66 1.63 -19.44
CA PRO A 402 -14.20 0.57 -20.34
C PRO A 402 -12.80 0.85 -20.92
N GLU A 403 -12.53 2.11 -21.24
CA GLU A 403 -11.24 2.59 -21.78
C GLU A 403 -10.08 2.52 -20.78
N ALA A 404 -10.38 2.37 -19.49
CA ALA A 404 -9.38 2.23 -18.44
C ALA A 404 -9.22 0.77 -17.96
N LEU A 405 -10.00 -0.17 -18.51
CA LEU A 405 -9.80 -1.60 -18.28
C LEU A 405 -8.55 -2.07 -19.00
N GLU A 406 -7.68 -2.71 -18.25
CA GLU A 406 -6.41 -3.17 -18.77
C GLU A 406 -6.58 -4.30 -19.77
N SER A 407 -5.93 -4.14 -20.91
CA SER A 407 -5.82 -5.18 -21.93
C SER A 407 -4.45 -5.13 -22.58
N TRP A 408 -3.91 -6.31 -22.93
CA TRP A 408 -2.58 -6.45 -23.48
C TRP A 408 -2.61 -7.04 -24.89
N PRO A 409 -1.83 -6.51 -25.86
CA PRO A 409 -1.68 -7.14 -27.16
C PRO A 409 -1.21 -8.58 -27.03
N VAL A 410 -1.85 -9.50 -27.76
CA VAL A 410 -1.43 -10.92 -27.79
C VAL A 410 0.02 -11.05 -28.26
N SER A 411 0.44 -10.24 -29.24
CA SER A 411 1.81 -10.23 -29.75
C SER A 411 2.86 -9.91 -28.68
N LEU A 412 2.49 -9.08 -27.68
CA LEU A 412 3.37 -8.77 -26.56
C LEU A 412 3.51 -9.96 -25.61
N PHE A 413 2.40 -10.66 -25.31
CA PHE A 413 2.44 -11.89 -24.51
C PHE A 413 3.19 -13.02 -25.23
N GLU A 414 2.98 -13.19 -26.53
CA GLU A 414 3.68 -14.19 -27.33
C GLU A 414 5.20 -14.01 -27.26
N LYS A 415 5.65 -12.77 -27.26
CA LYS A 415 7.06 -12.43 -27.13
C LYS A 415 7.60 -12.63 -25.71
N LEU A 416 6.89 -12.11 -24.71
CA LEU A 416 7.39 -12.04 -23.33
C LEU A 416 7.08 -13.29 -22.50
N LEU A 417 5.89 -13.87 -22.67
CA LEU A 417 5.29 -14.86 -21.78
C LEU A 417 4.59 -15.97 -22.60
N PRO A 418 5.29 -16.65 -23.52
CA PRO A 418 4.67 -17.60 -24.45
C PRO A 418 3.92 -18.72 -23.72
N ARG A 419 4.43 -19.23 -22.62
CA ARG A 419 3.75 -20.28 -21.84
C ARG A 419 2.45 -19.78 -21.18
N HIS A 420 2.45 -18.57 -20.68
CA HIS A 420 1.24 -17.96 -20.09
C HIS A 420 0.19 -17.72 -21.16
N LEU A 421 0.58 -17.32 -22.37
CA LEU A 421 -0.35 -17.16 -23.47
C LEU A 421 -1.05 -18.48 -23.83
N GLU A 422 -0.33 -19.59 -23.88
CA GLU A 422 -0.93 -20.93 -24.12
C GLU A 422 -1.96 -21.28 -23.03
N LEU A 423 -1.65 -21.01 -21.77
CA LEU A 423 -2.57 -21.25 -20.65
C LEU A 423 -3.80 -20.36 -20.73
N ILE A 424 -3.65 -19.07 -21.07
CA ILE A 424 -4.77 -18.14 -21.27
C ILE A 424 -5.70 -18.63 -22.39
N TYR A 425 -5.15 -19.08 -23.51
CA TYR A 425 -5.95 -19.68 -24.61
C TYR A 425 -6.74 -20.91 -24.13
N GLU A 426 -6.13 -21.77 -23.32
CA GLU A 426 -6.83 -22.95 -22.83
C GLU A 426 -7.90 -22.61 -21.77
N ILE A 427 -7.63 -21.62 -20.89
CA ILE A 427 -8.64 -21.09 -19.97
C ILE A 427 -9.83 -20.52 -20.75
N ASP A 428 -9.57 -19.67 -21.74
CA ASP A 428 -10.60 -19.06 -22.58
C ASP A 428 -11.43 -20.11 -23.34
N ARG A 429 -10.76 -21.09 -23.95
CA ARG A 429 -11.42 -22.18 -24.67
C ARG A 429 -12.37 -22.98 -23.79
N ARG A 430 -11.98 -23.29 -22.55
CA ARG A 430 -12.83 -24.02 -21.59
C ARG A 430 -13.97 -23.17 -21.13
N PHE A 431 -13.69 -21.94 -20.72
CA PHE A 431 -14.67 -20.99 -20.23
C PHE A 431 -15.74 -20.64 -21.30
N THR A 432 -15.32 -20.29 -22.51
CA THR A 432 -16.25 -19.94 -23.59
C THR A 432 -17.12 -21.12 -24.02
N ARG A 433 -16.61 -22.37 -23.94
CA ARG A 433 -17.41 -23.59 -24.15
C ARG A 433 -18.48 -23.75 -23.06
N GLU A 434 -18.15 -23.49 -21.81
CA GLU A 434 -19.09 -23.55 -20.68
C GLU A 434 -20.19 -22.51 -20.83
N VAL A 435 -19.84 -21.25 -21.17
CA VAL A 435 -20.78 -20.17 -21.46
C VAL A 435 -21.72 -20.54 -22.62
N ALA A 436 -21.19 -21.04 -23.73
CA ALA A 436 -21.99 -21.45 -24.88
C ALA A 436 -22.93 -22.61 -24.55
N GLY A 437 -22.52 -23.53 -23.70
CA GLY A 437 -23.39 -24.63 -23.21
C GLY A 437 -24.52 -24.12 -22.31
N HIS A 438 -24.25 -23.12 -21.49
CA HIS A 438 -25.26 -22.51 -20.60
C HIS A 438 -26.26 -21.61 -21.34
N TYR A 439 -25.81 -20.92 -22.39
CA TYR A 439 -26.63 -19.99 -23.19
C TYR A 439 -26.70 -20.39 -24.68
N PRO A 440 -27.30 -21.52 -25.02
CA PRO A 440 -27.27 -22.07 -26.41
C PRO A 440 -27.95 -21.16 -27.44
N HIS A 441 -28.77 -20.20 -27.03
CA HIS A 441 -29.47 -19.27 -27.91
C HIS A 441 -28.84 -17.86 -27.98
N ASP A 442 -27.79 -17.56 -27.18
CA ASP A 442 -27.04 -16.31 -27.26
C ASP A 442 -25.61 -16.59 -27.73
N HIS A 443 -25.47 -16.78 -29.04
CA HIS A 443 -24.15 -17.13 -29.66
C HIS A 443 -23.08 -16.04 -29.49
N ASP A 444 -23.51 -14.78 -29.32
CA ASP A 444 -22.59 -13.66 -29.11
C ASP A 444 -22.05 -13.56 -27.67
N ARG A 445 -22.74 -14.17 -26.71
CA ARG A 445 -22.39 -14.06 -25.30
C ARG A 445 -21.01 -14.63 -25.00
N ALA A 446 -20.69 -15.80 -25.54
CA ALA A 446 -19.37 -16.40 -25.40
C ALA A 446 -18.26 -15.47 -25.91
N ARG A 447 -18.49 -14.77 -27.03
CA ARG A 447 -17.56 -13.78 -27.58
C ARG A 447 -17.43 -12.55 -26.68
N ARG A 448 -18.54 -12.02 -26.15
CA ARG A 448 -18.51 -10.87 -25.22
C ARG A 448 -17.78 -11.20 -23.92
N MET A 449 -17.91 -12.43 -23.42
CA MET A 449 -17.30 -12.89 -22.18
C MET A 449 -15.89 -13.46 -22.35
N SER A 450 -15.46 -13.82 -23.59
CA SER A 450 -14.12 -14.32 -23.87
C SER A 450 -13.02 -13.45 -23.22
N LEU A 451 -11.95 -14.08 -22.77
CA LEU A 451 -10.73 -13.40 -22.29
C LEU A 451 -10.01 -12.67 -23.43
N LEU A 452 -10.35 -13.01 -24.69
CA LEU A 452 -9.73 -12.48 -25.88
C LEU A 452 -10.64 -11.49 -26.58
N GLU A 453 -10.09 -10.38 -27.00
CA GLU A 453 -10.67 -9.42 -27.92
C GLU A 453 -10.01 -9.59 -29.29
N GLU A 454 -10.81 -9.79 -30.34
CA GLU A 454 -10.26 -10.14 -31.66
C GLU A 454 -10.01 -8.92 -32.57
N THR A 455 -10.71 -7.81 -32.32
CA THR A 455 -10.69 -6.62 -33.17
C THR A 455 -10.62 -5.32 -32.37
N PRO A 456 -9.91 -4.26 -32.86
CA PRO A 456 -9.17 -4.15 -34.12
C PRO A 456 -7.81 -4.88 -34.07
N GLU A 457 -7.26 -5.10 -32.89
CA GLU A 457 -6.04 -5.87 -32.60
C GLU A 457 -6.40 -6.96 -31.58
N LYS A 458 -5.81 -8.14 -31.74
CA LYS A 458 -6.05 -9.22 -30.77
C LYS A 458 -5.42 -8.90 -29.43
N ARG A 459 -6.24 -8.85 -28.38
CA ARG A 459 -5.83 -8.44 -27.02
C ARG A 459 -6.37 -9.40 -25.97
N ILE A 460 -5.67 -9.47 -24.82
CA ILE A 460 -6.08 -10.19 -23.62
C ILE A 460 -6.74 -9.22 -22.66
N ARG A 461 -7.99 -9.49 -22.26
CA ARG A 461 -8.76 -8.68 -21.31
C ARG A 461 -8.51 -9.14 -19.88
N MET A 462 -7.68 -8.38 -19.14
CA MET A 462 -7.21 -8.78 -17.81
C MET A 462 -8.33 -8.80 -16.76
N SER A 463 -9.34 -7.94 -16.89
CA SER A 463 -10.52 -7.97 -16.02
C SER A 463 -11.35 -9.26 -16.18
N HIS A 464 -11.47 -9.77 -17.40
CA HIS A 464 -12.16 -11.03 -17.68
C HIS A 464 -11.39 -12.21 -17.08
N LEU A 465 -10.07 -12.25 -17.27
CA LEU A 465 -9.22 -13.24 -16.62
C LEU A 465 -9.37 -13.21 -15.08
N SER A 466 -9.37 -12.01 -14.49
CA SER A 466 -9.54 -11.82 -13.05
C SER A 466 -10.88 -12.35 -12.52
N ILE A 467 -11.99 -12.11 -13.25
CA ILE A 467 -13.31 -12.58 -12.87
C ILE A 467 -13.42 -14.09 -12.98
N VAL A 468 -12.93 -14.66 -14.09
CA VAL A 468 -13.01 -16.10 -14.34
C VAL A 468 -12.17 -16.89 -13.33
N GLY A 469 -10.95 -16.43 -13.07
CA GLY A 469 -9.99 -17.09 -12.17
C GLY A 469 -10.15 -16.78 -10.68
N SER A 470 -11.20 -16.05 -10.25
CA SER A 470 -11.43 -15.71 -8.84
C SER A 470 -12.76 -16.24 -8.33
N HIS A 471 -12.79 -16.67 -7.06
CA HIS A 471 -14.04 -17.08 -6.40
C HIS A 471 -14.90 -15.89 -5.97
N SER A 472 -14.33 -14.69 -5.84
CA SER A 472 -15.00 -13.49 -5.36
C SER A 472 -14.54 -12.27 -6.14
N VAL A 473 -15.49 -11.42 -6.54
CA VAL A 473 -15.27 -10.16 -7.25
C VAL A 473 -15.98 -9.05 -6.51
N ASN A 474 -15.25 -8.02 -6.10
CA ASN A 474 -15.89 -6.89 -5.45
C ASN A 474 -15.65 -5.56 -6.18
N GLY A 475 -16.70 -4.73 -6.16
CA GLY A 475 -16.58 -3.31 -6.39
C GLY A 475 -16.21 -2.57 -5.10
N VAL A 476 -15.81 -1.30 -5.22
CA VAL A 476 -15.25 -0.49 -4.11
C VAL A 476 -16.23 0.49 -3.47
N SER A 477 -17.50 0.43 -3.88
CA SER A 477 -18.67 1.04 -3.22
C SER A 477 -19.93 0.35 -3.67
N ARG A 478 -21.03 0.59 -2.95
CA ARG A 478 -22.34 0.00 -3.32
C ARG A 478 -22.75 0.40 -4.73
N LEU A 479 -22.74 1.70 -5.04
CA LEU A 479 -23.07 2.20 -6.37
C LEU A 479 -22.14 1.62 -7.45
N HIS A 480 -20.84 1.61 -7.20
CA HIS A 480 -19.86 1.05 -8.13
C HIS A 480 -20.16 -0.43 -8.43
N THR A 481 -20.44 -1.22 -7.40
CA THR A 481 -20.77 -2.63 -7.54
C THR A 481 -22.05 -2.85 -8.35
N GLU A 482 -23.10 -2.05 -8.13
CA GLU A 482 -24.32 -2.14 -8.93
C GLU A 482 -24.08 -1.77 -10.40
N LEU A 483 -23.22 -0.80 -10.67
CA LEU A 483 -22.82 -0.48 -12.05
C LEU A 483 -22.02 -1.62 -12.69
N LEU A 484 -21.13 -2.30 -11.95
CA LEU A 484 -20.45 -3.49 -12.44
C LEU A 484 -21.46 -4.58 -12.86
N LYS A 485 -22.46 -4.86 -12.01
CA LYS A 485 -23.48 -5.90 -12.24
C LYS A 485 -24.44 -5.57 -13.37
N THR A 486 -24.77 -4.30 -13.56
CA THR A 486 -25.83 -3.88 -14.49
C THR A 486 -25.31 -3.37 -15.83
N THR A 487 -24.01 -3.01 -15.90
CA THR A 487 -23.40 -2.45 -17.11
C THR A 487 -22.15 -3.22 -17.53
N LEU A 488 -21.02 -2.96 -16.89
CA LEU A 488 -19.70 -3.38 -17.35
C LEU A 488 -19.51 -4.90 -17.39
N PHE A 489 -19.93 -5.62 -16.34
CA PHE A 489 -19.80 -7.06 -16.20
C PHE A 489 -21.17 -7.77 -16.08
N LYS A 490 -22.20 -7.22 -16.73
CA LYS A 490 -23.55 -7.75 -16.67
C LYS A 490 -23.59 -9.24 -17.06
N ASP A 491 -22.98 -9.61 -18.20
CA ASP A 491 -22.96 -11.00 -18.66
C ASP A 491 -22.28 -11.94 -17.63
N PHE A 492 -21.20 -11.47 -16.99
CA PHE A 492 -20.51 -12.22 -15.93
C PHE A 492 -21.34 -12.31 -14.64
N PHE A 493 -22.06 -11.26 -14.29
CA PHE A 493 -22.93 -11.29 -13.11
C PHE A 493 -24.11 -12.25 -13.31
N GLU A 494 -24.69 -12.28 -14.50
CA GLU A 494 -25.76 -13.23 -14.82
C GLU A 494 -25.26 -14.68 -14.82
N PHE A 495 -24.01 -14.93 -15.19
CA PHE A 495 -23.40 -16.25 -15.19
C PHE A 495 -22.90 -16.68 -13.81
N TYR A 496 -22.26 -15.76 -13.06
CA TYR A 496 -21.70 -15.98 -11.73
C TYR A 496 -22.28 -15.01 -10.67
N PRO A 497 -23.58 -15.03 -10.36
CA PRO A 497 -24.19 -14.02 -9.49
C PRO A 497 -23.61 -14.03 -8.06
N SER A 498 -23.18 -15.17 -7.55
CA SER A 498 -22.61 -15.34 -6.21
C SER A 498 -21.22 -14.75 -6.04
N LYS A 499 -20.43 -14.58 -7.13
CA LYS A 499 -19.08 -14.01 -7.05
C LYS A 499 -19.11 -12.50 -6.71
N PHE A 500 -20.16 -11.75 -7.11
CA PHE A 500 -20.17 -10.28 -7.05
C PHE A 500 -20.68 -9.75 -5.71
N ASN A 501 -19.86 -8.94 -5.07
CA ASN A 501 -20.18 -8.31 -3.79
C ASN A 501 -19.61 -6.89 -3.69
N SER A 502 -20.02 -6.12 -2.68
CA SER A 502 -19.54 -4.75 -2.44
C SER A 502 -18.66 -4.69 -1.19
N LYS A 503 -17.49 -4.10 -1.34
CA LYS A 503 -16.61 -3.72 -0.23
C LYS A 503 -16.28 -2.22 -0.36
N THR A 504 -17.00 -1.39 0.37
CA THR A 504 -16.80 0.05 0.33
C THR A 504 -15.41 0.41 0.83
N ASN A 505 -14.68 1.22 0.07
CA ASN A 505 -13.39 1.74 0.48
C ASN A 505 -13.49 2.50 1.80
N GLY A 506 -12.42 2.44 2.58
CA GLY A 506 -12.26 3.14 3.83
C GLY A 506 -10.80 3.57 4.05
N ILE A 507 -10.56 4.10 5.22
CA ILE A 507 -9.23 4.53 5.68
C ILE A 507 -8.96 3.95 7.06
N THR A 508 -7.68 3.87 7.48
CA THR A 508 -7.34 3.64 8.88
C THR A 508 -7.49 4.94 9.66
N GLN A 509 -8.37 4.92 10.69
CA GLN A 509 -8.56 6.05 11.60
C GLN A 509 -7.33 6.35 12.46
N ARG A 510 -6.43 5.40 12.63
CA ARG A 510 -5.17 5.57 13.36
C ARG A 510 -4.31 6.62 12.69
N ARG A 511 -3.96 6.45 11.43
CA ARG A 511 -3.20 7.46 10.67
C ARG A 511 -4.03 8.72 10.40
N TRP A 512 -5.25 8.59 9.88
CA TRP A 512 -6.01 9.70 9.29
C TRP A 512 -6.83 10.52 10.28
N LEU A 513 -7.03 10.02 11.52
CA LEU A 513 -7.68 10.76 12.58
C LEU A 513 -6.75 10.89 13.81
N LYS A 514 -6.29 9.77 14.40
CA LYS A 514 -5.51 9.82 15.65
C LYS A 514 -4.17 10.54 15.42
N LYS A 515 -3.35 10.10 14.44
CA LYS A 515 -2.06 10.70 14.13
C LYS A 515 -2.18 12.07 13.46
N ALA A 516 -3.03 12.20 12.41
CA ALA A 516 -3.10 13.42 11.62
C ALA A 516 -3.76 14.59 12.34
N ASN A 517 -4.58 14.33 13.37
CA ASN A 517 -5.30 15.36 14.13
C ASN A 517 -5.25 15.07 15.64
N PRO A 518 -4.06 15.18 16.28
CA PRO A 518 -3.86 14.76 17.66
C PRO A 518 -4.78 15.50 18.64
N ARG A 519 -5.04 16.80 18.47
CA ARG A 519 -5.94 17.58 19.32
C ARG A 519 -7.39 17.12 19.21
N LEU A 520 -7.85 16.71 18.01
CA LEU A 520 -9.18 16.14 17.86
C LEU A 520 -9.23 14.75 18.49
N SER A 521 -8.17 13.96 18.32
CA SER A 521 -8.01 12.66 18.95
C SER A 521 -8.11 12.74 20.48
N GLU A 522 -7.39 13.68 21.08
CA GLU A 522 -7.43 13.95 22.52
C GLU A 522 -8.86 14.33 22.97
N LEU A 523 -9.51 15.27 22.28
CA LEU A 523 -10.90 15.65 22.58
C LEU A 523 -11.87 14.46 22.50
N ILE A 524 -11.70 13.58 21.50
CA ILE A 524 -12.51 12.37 21.37
C ILE A 524 -12.22 11.41 22.53
N THR A 525 -10.95 11.14 22.80
CA THR A 525 -10.52 10.22 23.85
C THR A 525 -11.00 10.66 25.25
N ASP A 526 -10.88 11.96 25.57
CA ASP A 526 -11.40 12.55 26.83
C ASP A 526 -12.91 12.41 26.94
N THR A 527 -13.63 12.38 25.82
CA THR A 527 -15.09 12.35 25.80
C THR A 527 -15.66 10.93 25.86
N ILE A 528 -15.08 9.97 25.14
CA ILE A 528 -15.65 8.62 24.97
C ILE A 528 -14.70 7.49 25.37
N GLY A 529 -13.50 7.79 25.84
CA GLY A 529 -12.47 6.82 26.20
C GLY A 529 -11.52 6.43 25.04
N PRO A 530 -10.44 5.70 25.33
CA PRO A 530 -9.34 5.44 24.40
C PRO A 530 -9.58 4.27 23.39
N GLY A 531 -10.73 3.59 23.40
CA GLY A 531 -10.97 2.37 22.61
C GLY A 531 -11.22 2.61 21.13
N TRP A 532 -11.65 3.80 20.72
CA TRP A 532 -12.10 4.12 19.36
C TRP A 532 -11.04 3.92 18.25
N PRO A 533 -9.73 4.05 18.47
CA PRO A 533 -8.76 3.76 17.40
C PRO A 533 -8.69 2.27 17.02
N GLY A 534 -9.01 1.38 17.96
CA GLY A 534 -9.14 -0.06 17.73
C GLY A 534 -10.49 -0.46 17.13
N ASP A 535 -11.58 0.20 17.61
CA ASP A 535 -12.95 -0.04 17.11
C ASP A 535 -13.65 1.29 16.79
N LEU A 536 -13.65 1.66 15.51
CA LEU A 536 -14.26 2.92 15.07
C LEU A 536 -15.77 3.01 15.33
N ARG A 537 -16.48 1.90 15.62
CA ARG A 537 -17.90 1.92 15.99
C ARG A 537 -18.15 2.70 17.29
N GLU A 538 -17.15 2.79 18.16
CA GLU A 538 -17.22 3.55 19.39
C GLU A 538 -17.43 5.06 19.18
N ILE A 539 -17.03 5.59 18.02
CA ILE A 539 -17.17 7.01 17.70
C ILE A 539 -18.66 7.45 17.71
N LYS A 540 -19.61 6.50 17.58
CA LYS A 540 -21.04 6.78 17.74
C LYS A 540 -21.42 7.31 19.12
N LYS A 541 -20.59 7.03 20.13
CA LYS A 541 -20.76 7.57 21.49
C LYS A 541 -20.67 9.11 21.55
N LEU A 542 -20.12 9.74 20.48
CA LEU A 542 -20.10 11.21 20.34
C LEU A 542 -21.46 11.82 19.97
N ILE A 543 -22.42 11.05 19.45
CA ILE A 543 -23.70 11.57 18.96
C ILE A 543 -24.41 12.46 20.00
N PRO A 544 -24.52 12.09 21.29
CA PRO A 544 -25.16 12.95 22.29
C PRO A 544 -24.48 14.30 22.49
N PHE A 545 -23.16 14.36 22.30
CA PHE A 545 -22.37 15.60 22.50
C PHE A 545 -22.52 16.60 21.33
N ALA A 546 -23.15 16.24 20.24
CA ALA A 546 -23.45 17.15 19.14
C ALA A 546 -24.33 18.32 19.57
N ALA A 547 -25.18 18.15 20.60
CA ALA A 547 -26.02 19.20 21.22
C ALA A 547 -25.28 19.97 22.33
N ASP A 548 -24.16 19.45 22.87
CA ASP A 548 -23.42 20.09 23.96
C ASP A 548 -22.64 21.32 23.45
N SER A 549 -22.94 22.48 23.98
CA SER A 549 -22.30 23.74 23.60
C SER A 549 -20.83 23.81 24.01
N SER A 550 -20.43 23.17 25.10
CA SER A 550 -19.04 23.12 25.56
C SER A 550 -18.18 22.25 24.62
N PHE A 551 -18.68 21.07 24.27
CA PHE A 551 -18.02 20.19 23.31
C PHE A 551 -17.85 20.87 21.94
N ARG A 552 -18.91 21.52 21.42
CA ARG A 552 -18.84 22.24 20.12
C ARG A 552 -17.83 23.40 20.16
N LYS A 553 -17.67 24.10 21.27
CA LYS A 553 -16.65 25.16 21.44
C LYS A 553 -15.24 24.55 21.38
N LYS A 554 -14.97 23.44 22.09
CA LYS A 554 -13.68 22.73 22.05
C LYS A 554 -13.39 22.23 20.65
N TRP A 555 -14.35 21.57 19.99
CA TRP A 555 -14.22 21.10 18.61
C TRP A 555 -13.91 22.22 17.62
N SER A 556 -14.60 23.36 17.74
CA SER A 556 -14.36 24.55 16.91
C SER A 556 -12.96 25.14 17.14
N ALA A 557 -12.46 25.11 18.40
CA ALA A 557 -11.12 25.56 18.71
C ALA A 557 -10.05 24.68 18.04
N VAL A 558 -10.21 23.36 18.11
CA VAL A 558 -9.33 22.40 17.40
C VAL A 558 -9.27 22.71 15.90
N LYS A 559 -10.42 22.90 15.25
CA LYS A 559 -10.48 23.25 13.81
C LYS A 559 -9.73 24.55 13.51
N LYS A 560 -9.93 25.59 14.31
CA LYS A 560 -9.24 26.89 14.14
C LYS A 560 -7.73 26.76 14.28
N ASP A 561 -7.26 25.96 15.22
CA ASP A 561 -5.84 25.73 15.43
C ASP A 561 -5.21 24.96 14.26
N ASN A 562 -5.86 23.91 13.76
CA ASN A 562 -5.41 23.18 12.56
C ASN A 562 -5.31 24.13 11.35
N LYS A 563 -6.27 25.02 11.17
CA LYS A 563 -6.26 26.02 10.08
C LYS A 563 -5.13 27.04 10.24
N ARG A 564 -4.81 27.48 11.47
CA ARG A 564 -3.67 28.38 11.72
C ARG A 564 -2.34 27.70 11.41
N GLN A 565 -2.16 26.45 11.86
CA GLN A 565 -0.94 25.68 11.60
C GLN A 565 -0.76 25.49 10.09
N PHE A 566 -1.82 25.09 9.37
CA PHE A 566 -1.75 24.88 7.94
C PHE A 566 -1.53 26.22 7.17
N ALA A 567 -2.10 27.33 7.63
CA ALA A 567 -1.84 28.64 7.03
C ALA A 567 -0.36 29.07 7.17
N GLY A 568 0.27 28.78 8.31
CA GLY A 568 1.71 28.93 8.50
C GLY A 568 2.50 28.09 7.50
N TYR A 569 2.18 26.80 7.39
CA TYR A 569 2.82 25.89 6.44
C TYR A 569 2.70 26.35 4.98
N VAL A 570 1.51 26.83 4.56
CA VAL A 570 1.30 27.39 3.21
C VAL A 570 2.19 28.60 2.99
N LYS A 571 2.24 29.53 3.93
CA LYS A 571 3.12 30.70 3.86
C LYS A 571 4.59 30.32 3.69
N ASP A 572 5.07 29.37 4.49
CA ASP A 572 6.47 28.94 4.48
C ASP A 572 6.85 28.24 3.16
N LYS A 573 5.92 27.46 2.58
CA LYS A 573 6.17 26.71 1.33
C LYS A 573 5.92 27.49 0.06
N THR A 574 4.98 28.46 0.06
CA THR A 574 4.53 29.15 -1.16
C THR A 574 4.71 30.66 -1.11
N GLY A 575 4.99 31.25 0.04
CA GLY A 575 4.96 32.69 0.27
C GLY A 575 3.56 33.31 0.29
N ILE A 576 2.50 32.52 0.07
CA ILE A 576 1.11 33.00 0.04
C ILE A 576 0.55 33.05 1.46
N VAL A 577 0.08 34.22 1.88
CA VAL A 577 -0.62 34.38 3.14
C VAL A 577 -2.10 34.10 2.94
N ILE A 578 -2.66 33.17 3.68
CA ILE A 578 -4.09 32.82 3.69
C ILE A 578 -4.71 33.12 5.05
N ASP A 579 -6.00 33.50 5.06
CA ASP A 579 -6.74 33.78 6.27
C ASP A 579 -7.29 32.47 6.89
N PRO A 580 -6.88 32.09 8.14
CA PRO A 580 -7.43 30.90 8.80
C PRO A 580 -8.93 31.01 9.10
N CYS A 581 -9.54 32.19 9.04
CA CYS A 581 -10.97 32.38 9.23
C CYS A 581 -11.78 32.16 7.93
N SER A 582 -11.13 32.16 6.75
CA SER A 582 -11.79 31.87 5.47
C SER A 582 -12.22 30.41 5.39
N ILE A 583 -13.21 30.05 4.58
CA ILE A 583 -13.53 28.66 4.26
C ILE A 583 -12.34 28.03 3.50
N PHE A 584 -11.76 26.97 4.03
CA PHE A 584 -10.77 26.16 3.33
C PHE A 584 -11.50 25.12 2.47
N ASP A 585 -11.56 25.43 1.18
CA ASP A 585 -12.20 24.64 0.13
C ASP A 585 -11.15 23.84 -0.65
N VAL A 586 -11.18 22.54 -0.50
CA VAL A 586 -10.04 21.66 -0.81
C VAL A 586 -10.37 20.66 -1.89
N GLN A 587 -9.56 20.62 -2.96
CA GLN A 587 -9.57 19.55 -3.95
C GLN A 587 -8.16 18.97 -4.12
N VAL A 588 -7.83 17.95 -3.35
CA VAL A 588 -6.50 17.32 -3.30
C VAL A 588 -6.58 15.86 -3.69
N LYS A 589 -6.30 15.60 -4.94
CA LYS A 589 -6.31 14.25 -5.56
C LYS A 589 -5.56 14.29 -6.89
N ARG A 590 -5.21 13.12 -7.44
CA ARG A 590 -4.62 13.00 -8.78
C ARG A 590 -5.39 13.86 -9.78
N VAL A 591 -4.70 14.62 -10.65
CA VAL A 591 -5.35 15.46 -11.66
C VAL A 591 -5.78 14.58 -12.83
N HIS A 592 -7.06 14.65 -13.17
CA HIS A 592 -7.66 13.89 -14.26
C HIS A 592 -8.99 14.54 -14.70
N GLU A 593 -9.34 14.46 -15.98
CA GLU A 593 -10.57 15.08 -16.51
C GLU A 593 -11.83 14.59 -15.77
N TYR A 594 -11.98 13.27 -15.50
CA TYR A 594 -13.16 12.75 -14.81
C TYR A 594 -13.30 13.21 -13.35
N LYS A 595 -12.20 13.64 -12.71
CA LYS A 595 -12.19 14.22 -11.36
C LYS A 595 -12.62 15.67 -11.32
N ARG A 596 -12.70 16.29 -12.50
CA ARG A 596 -13.28 17.60 -12.78
C ARG A 596 -12.62 18.79 -12.06
N GLN A 597 -11.28 18.76 -11.83
CA GLN A 597 -10.56 19.93 -11.34
C GLN A 597 -10.76 21.16 -12.24
N ALA A 598 -10.91 20.96 -13.55
CA ALA A 598 -11.26 22.07 -14.47
C ALA A 598 -12.61 22.73 -14.13
N LEU A 599 -13.61 21.95 -13.70
CA LEU A 599 -14.90 22.50 -13.24
C LEU A 599 -14.74 23.33 -11.96
N PHE A 600 -13.92 22.87 -11.01
CA PHE A 600 -13.60 23.66 -9.83
C PHE A 600 -12.88 24.97 -10.19
N ALA A 601 -11.93 24.91 -11.14
CA ALA A 601 -11.25 26.11 -11.65
C ALA A 601 -12.23 27.12 -12.28
N LEU A 602 -13.18 26.65 -13.09
CA LEU A 602 -14.26 27.49 -13.64
C LEU A 602 -15.15 28.09 -12.55
N TYR A 603 -15.46 27.33 -11.51
CA TYR A 603 -16.18 27.83 -10.34
C TYR A 603 -15.42 28.99 -9.69
N LEU A 604 -14.10 28.89 -9.52
CA LEU A 604 -13.27 29.95 -8.95
C LEU A 604 -13.29 31.21 -9.80
N ILE A 605 -13.25 31.09 -11.13
CA ILE A 605 -13.43 32.22 -12.06
C ILE A 605 -14.81 32.85 -11.84
N SER A 606 -15.87 32.06 -11.76
CA SER A 606 -17.22 32.58 -11.51
C SER A 606 -17.31 33.36 -10.19
N GLN A 607 -16.67 32.85 -9.12
CA GLN A 607 -16.61 33.61 -7.84
C GLN A 607 -15.81 34.88 -7.98
N TYR A 608 -14.68 34.86 -8.65
CA TYR A 608 -13.87 36.08 -8.95
C TYR A 608 -14.68 37.13 -9.67
N MET A 609 -15.38 36.79 -10.76
CA MET A 609 -16.22 37.69 -11.53
C MET A 609 -17.36 38.26 -10.68
N LYS A 610 -18.08 37.47 -9.92
CA LYS A 610 -19.15 37.89 -9.00
C LYS A 610 -18.68 38.93 -7.97
N ILE A 611 -17.45 38.73 -7.45
CA ILE A 611 -16.87 39.69 -6.50
C ILE A 611 -16.46 41.00 -7.21
N LYS A 612 -15.98 40.91 -8.44
CA LYS A 612 -15.63 42.13 -9.25
C LYS A 612 -16.86 42.94 -9.65
N ASP A 613 -17.96 42.26 -10.00
CA ASP A 613 -19.21 42.92 -10.40
C ASP A 613 -19.87 43.65 -9.21
N ASP A 614 -19.75 43.09 -7.99
CA ASP A 614 -20.26 43.73 -6.76
C ASP A 614 -19.20 43.64 -5.63
N PRO A 615 -18.23 44.54 -5.60
CA PRO A 615 -17.16 44.57 -4.61
C PRO A 615 -17.64 44.80 -3.18
N LYS A 616 -18.86 45.30 -2.97
CA LYS A 616 -19.43 45.56 -1.64
C LYS A 616 -20.27 44.40 -1.11
N LYS A 617 -20.49 43.38 -1.92
CA LYS A 617 -21.24 42.18 -1.54
C LYS A 617 -20.61 41.54 -0.31
N ASP A 618 -21.44 41.28 0.69
CA ASP A 618 -21.05 40.51 1.86
C ASP A 618 -20.92 39.04 1.46
N ILE A 619 -19.71 38.50 1.53
CA ILE A 619 -19.36 37.13 1.20
C ILE A 619 -18.50 36.52 2.28
N VAL A 620 -18.68 35.26 2.55
CA VAL A 620 -17.77 34.51 3.41
C VAL A 620 -16.43 34.31 2.68
N PRO A 621 -15.31 34.79 3.26
CA PRO A 621 -13.99 34.59 2.66
C PRO A 621 -13.70 33.11 2.36
N ARG A 622 -13.04 32.86 1.21
CA ARG A 622 -12.72 31.50 0.75
C ARG A 622 -11.26 31.39 0.34
N THR A 623 -10.62 30.33 0.78
CA THR A 623 -9.31 29.89 0.30
C THR A 623 -9.46 28.55 -0.39
N ALA A 624 -9.29 28.52 -1.72
CA ALA A 624 -9.26 27.30 -2.49
C ALA A 624 -7.86 26.68 -2.43
N ILE A 625 -7.77 25.43 -2.01
CA ILE A 625 -6.52 24.67 -1.88
C ILE A 625 -6.58 23.50 -2.85
N VAL A 626 -5.71 23.53 -3.86
CA VAL A 626 -5.64 22.46 -4.86
C VAL A 626 -4.27 21.79 -4.79
N ALA A 627 -4.23 20.47 -4.87
CA ALA A 627 -3.00 19.72 -4.98
C ALA A 627 -3.24 18.42 -5.76
N GLY A 628 -2.21 17.93 -6.44
CA GLY A 628 -2.27 16.67 -7.16
C GLY A 628 -1.27 16.60 -8.29
N LYS A 629 -0.84 15.38 -8.60
CA LYS A 629 0.05 15.06 -9.70
C LYS A 629 -0.75 14.65 -10.93
N ALA A 630 -0.35 15.09 -12.13
CA ALA A 630 -0.82 14.56 -13.41
C ALA A 630 0.12 13.44 -13.87
N ALA A 631 -0.40 12.41 -14.55
CA ALA A 631 0.46 11.41 -15.17
C ALA A 631 1.40 12.11 -16.20
N PRO A 632 2.67 11.70 -16.31
CA PRO A 632 3.66 12.40 -17.14
C PRO A 632 3.25 12.55 -18.62
N GLY A 633 2.62 11.52 -19.19
CA GLY A 633 2.11 11.54 -20.58
C GLY A 633 0.75 12.20 -20.77
N TYR A 634 0.06 12.64 -19.69
CA TYR A 634 -1.30 13.16 -19.79
C TYR A 634 -1.32 14.68 -19.98
N ALA A 635 -1.16 15.13 -21.22
CA ALA A 635 -1.06 16.54 -21.58
C ALA A 635 -2.23 17.39 -21.06
N MET A 636 -3.49 16.92 -21.19
CA MET A 636 -4.66 17.64 -20.70
C MET A 636 -4.65 17.86 -19.19
N ALA A 637 -4.29 16.86 -18.41
CA ALA A 637 -4.17 17.00 -16.96
C ALA A 637 -3.07 18.00 -16.57
N LYS A 638 -1.96 18.03 -17.29
CA LYS A 638 -0.89 19.03 -17.10
C LYS A 638 -1.39 20.45 -17.44
N LEU A 639 -2.19 20.61 -18.50
CA LEU A 639 -2.83 21.89 -18.85
C LEU A 639 -3.82 22.33 -17.77
N ILE A 640 -4.55 21.40 -17.14
CA ILE A 640 -5.44 21.74 -16.01
C ILE A 640 -4.63 22.31 -14.84
N ILE A 641 -3.46 21.73 -14.52
CA ILE A 641 -2.55 22.28 -13.50
C ILE A 641 -2.12 23.70 -13.87
N LYS A 642 -1.68 23.90 -15.13
CA LYS A 642 -1.31 25.25 -15.63
C LYS A 642 -2.46 26.24 -15.53
N PHE A 643 -3.68 25.81 -15.89
CA PHE A 643 -4.89 26.64 -15.83
C PHE A 643 -5.17 27.09 -14.39
N ILE A 644 -5.12 26.18 -13.41
CA ILE A 644 -5.33 26.49 -11.98
C ILE A 644 -4.27 27.49 -11.49
N ASN A 645 -2.99 27.27 -11.81
CA ASN A 645 -1.91 28.18 -11.41
C ASN A 645 -2.04 29.56 -12.08
N SER A 646 -2.53 29.63 -13.33
CA SER A 646 -2.79 30.90 -14.02
C SER A 646 -3.91 31.70 -13.36
N ILE A 647 -5.03 31.03 -12.99
CA ILE A 647 -6.14 31.60 -12.22
C ILE A 647 -5.64 32.10 -10.86
N ALA A 648 -4.85 31.30 -10.14
CA ALA A 648 -4.25 31.67 -8.87
C ALA A 648 -3.40 32.95 -9.02
N GLY A 649 -2.60 33.03 -10.07
CA GLY A 649 -1.76 34.20 -10.38
C GLY A 649 -2.58 35.48 -10.59
N VAL A 650 -3.75 35.41 -11.25
CA VAL A 650 -4.66 36.52 -11.44
C VAL A 650 -5.37 36.92 -10.14
N ILE A 651 -6.02 35.94 -9.48
CA ILE A 651 -6.84 36.20 -8.29
C ILE A 651 -5.99 36.72 -7.14
N ASN A 652 -4.85 36.11 -6.88
CA ASN A 652 -4.01 36.42 -5.70
C ASN A 652 -3.33 37.81 -5.84
N LYS A 653 -3.13 38.32 -7.07
CA LYS A 653 -2.55 39.63 -7.34
C LYS A 653 -3.59 40.76 -7.37
N ASP A 654 -4.89 40.45 -7.49
CA ASP A 654 -5.94 41.45 -7.50
C ASP A 654 -6.21 41.98 -6.07
N PRO A 655 -5.97 43.29 -5.80
CA PRO A 655 -6.20 43.86 -4.48
C PRO A 655 -7.65 43.71 -4.00
N GLY A 656 -8.63 43.70 -4.92
CA GLY A 656 -10.05 43.53 -4.61
C GLY A 656 -10.40 42.16 -4.06
N MET A 657 -9.50 41.19 -4.18
CA MET A 657 -9.66 39.79 -3.73
C MET A 657 -8.95 39.50 -2.41
N LYS A 658 -8.15 40.45 -1.88
CA LYS A 658 -7.21 40.24 -0.78
C LYS A 658 -7.82 39.47 0.40
N ASP A 659 -9.00 39.89 0.88
CA ASP A 659 -9.67 39.33 2.05
C ASP A 659 -10.93 38.51 1.69
N LYS A 660 -11.13 38.16 0.43
CA LYS A 660 -12.34 37.52 -0.09
C LYS A 660 -12.08 36.14 -0.73
N LEU A 661 -11.09 36.07 -1.60
CA LEU A 661 -10.78 34.86 -2.38
C LEU A 661 -9.27 34.71 -2.56
N LYS A 662 -8.76 33.53 -2.19
CA LYS A 662 -7.39 33.09 -2.44
C LYS A 662 -7.40 31.72 -3.10
N VAL A 663 -6.41 31.48 -3.95
CA VAL A 663 -6.21 30.19 -4.61
C VAL A 663 -4.76 29.75 -4.42
N VAL A 664 -4.57 28.56 -3.88
CA VAL A 664 -3.26 27.99 -3.59
C VAL A 664 -3.14 26.63 -4.28
N PHE A 665 -2.12 26.46 -5.10
CA PHE A 665 -1.71 25.14 -5.59
C PHE A 665 -0.53 24.64 -4.75
N MET A 666 -0.72 23.50 -4.07
CA MET A 666 0.34 22.87 -3.28
C MET A 666 1.04 21.81 -4.15
N GLU A 667 2.31 22.02 -4.45
CA GLU A 667 3.11 21.08 -5.23
C GLU A 667 3.45 19.79 -4.47
N ASN A 668 3.76 18.75 -5.23
CA ASN A 668 4.24 17.47 -4.74
C ASN A 668 3.32 16.80 -3.70
N TYR A 669 2.01 16.74 -4.00
CA TYR A 669 1.01 16.11 -3.14
C TYR A 669 1.42 14.66 -2.78
N ARG A 670 1.45 14.37 -1.48
CA ARG A 670 1.85 13.10 -0.87
C ARG A 670 1.16 12.91 0.47
N VAL A 671 1.36 11.76 1.13
CA VAL A 671 0.67 11.40 2.38
C VAL A 671 0.95 12.41 3.49
N SER A 672 2.22 12.79 3.71
CA SER A 672 2.58 13.77 4.75
C SER A 672 1.95 15.16 4.54
N LEU A 673 1.75 15.57 3.29
CA LEU A 673 1.02 16.80 2.98
C LEU A 673 -0.48 16.64 3.19
N ALA A 674 -1.05 15.50 2.83
CA ALA A 674 -2.47 15.19 3.06
C ALA A 674 -2.82 15.21 4.56
N GLU A 675 -1.95 14.66 5.41
CA GLU A 675 -2.09 14.69 6.88
C GLU A 675 -2.17 16.10 7.48
N LYS A 676 -1.59 17.10 6.80
CA LYS A 676 -1.69 18.52 7.18
C LYS A 676 -2.94 19.21 6.61
N ILE A 677 -3.33 18.87 5.38
CA ILE A 677 -4.46 19.48 4.68
C ILE A 677 -5.80 19.05 5.27
N PHE A 678 -6.02 17.75 5.48
CA PHE A 678 -7.34 17.23 5.86
C PHE A 678 -7.85 17.77 7.22
N PRO A 679 -7.05 17.84 8.29
CA PRO A 679 -7.50 18.43 9.54
C PRO A 679 -7.92 19.91 9.44
N ALA A 680 -7.31 20.64 8.51
CA ALA A 680 -7.58 22.06 8.29
C ALA A 680 -8.76 22.31 7.34
N SER A 681 -9.21 21.32 6.56
CA SER A 681 -10.24 21.47 5.53
C SER A 681 -11.62 21.74 6.14
N ASP A 682 -12.39 22.70 5.59
CA ASP A 682 -13.81 22.90 5.91
C ASP A 682 -14.70 22.19 4.88
N LEU A 683 -14.31 22.23 3.60
CA LEU A 683 -15.02 21.61 2.48
C LEU A 683 -14.03 20.78 1.66
N SER A 684 -14.42 19.56 1.30
CA SER A 684 -13.68 18.69 0.40
C SER A 684 -14.48 18.46 -0.89
N GLU A 685 -13.90 18.87 -2.02
CA GLU A 685 -14.54 18.78 -3.33
C GLU A 685 -14.52 17.34 -3.87
N GLN A 686 -15.66 16.67 -3.79
CA GLN A 686 -15.88 15.30 -4.29
C GLN A 686 -16.83 15.36 -5.51
N ILE A 687 -16.36 16.01 -6.57
CA ILE A 687 -17.15 16.36 -7.76
C ILE A 687 -16.82 15.51 -9.00
N SER A 688 -16.20 14.36 -8.84
CA SER A 688 -15.96 13.42 -9.94
C SER A 688 -17.26 13.03 -10.65
N THR A 689 -17.17 12.66 -11.93
CA THR A 689 -18.32 12.18 -12.68
C THR A 689 -18.96 11.00 -11.95
N ALA A 690 -20.28 11.03 -11.78
CA ALA A 690 -21.01 10.03 -11.01
C ALA A 690 -20.69 8.61 -11.48
N GLY A 691 -20.46 7.72 -10.53
CA GLY A 691 -20.12 6.32 -10.77
C GLY A 691 -18.66 6.04 -11.19
N ARG A 692 -17.89 7.06 -11.60
CA ARG A 692 -16.50 6.86 -12.08
C ARG A 692 -15.44 6.84 -10.98
N GLU A 693 -15.79 7.21 -9.78
CA GLU A 693 -14.91 7.14 -8.61
C GLU A 693 -15.71 6.61 -7.41
N ALA A 694 -15.13 5.70 -6.66
CA ALA A 694 -15.62 5.35 -5.33
C ALA A 694 -15.45 6.53 -4.37
N SER A 695 -15.71 6.35 -3.06
CA SER A 695 -15.63 7.43 -2.07
C SER A 695 -14.27 8.13 -2.01
N GLY A 696 -13.18 7.52 -2.54
CA GLY A 696 -11.83 8.02 -2.38
C GLY A 696 -11.35 7.99 -0.92
N THR A 697 -10.18 8.55 -0.65
CA THR A 697 -9.58 8.65 0.70
C THR A 697 -9.62 10.07 1.26
N GLY A 698 -10.10 11.03 0.48
CA GLY A 698 -10.19 12.44 0.86
C GLY A 698 -11.54 12.86 1.42
#